data_aee3d4f732e8d4711c4a4c715b932866
#
_entry.id   aee3d4f732e8d4711c4a4c715b932866
#
_cell.length_a   1.000
_cell.length_b   1.000
_cell.length_c   1.000
_cell.angle_alpha   90.00
_cell.angle_beta   90.00
_cell.angle_gamma   90.00
#
_symmetry.space_group_name_H-M   'P 1'
#
loop_
_entity.id
_entity.type
_entity.pdbx_description
1 polymer ?
#
loop_
_entity_poly.entity_id
_entity_poly.type
_entity_poly.pdbx_seq_one_letter_code
_entity_poly.pdbx_strand_id
1 'polypeptide(L)'
;MNNRLTNDAKAVLQYAQEAAQKFHHDYVGTEHILLGLVLNTDGIAGLLLNQLGLTPENVTRAIEQHVGWGQDTPSKLRLTPRTKRAMELAVREANRLEQNYVGTEHMLAGILEEGSGMAVQILEDMDIDPDLVSQRLSELMNDPAVEGGDAVAAKSGSDLSQFGRDLNEWAKKGKIDPVIGREKEISRVIQILSRRTKNNPVLIGAPGVGKTAIAEGLAQRIINGNVPDSLLDKCIFSLDLASIVAGTKYRGEFEERIKRILDVIEQDDSIILFIDEIHQLIGAGAVEGAMDAANILKPALARGDLQCIGATTIDEYKKHFEKDAALARRFQPVLVGEPTEDDAMAILFGLRDRYEAFHKARITDDAVRAAVKLSARYISDRYLPDKAIDVMDEAAARVRMKVYAPSHELQDLEQKLADINKEKEAALAGEDFEKCASLRDAGKKVSSEISALQKEKKQHDDEKLVVTENDIADVVSMWTGVPVQQITETESQRLLHLEEELHKRVISQDDAVTVVAKAVRRARAGLKDANRPIGSFLFLGPSGVGKTELARTLATQLFGSADNMIRIDMSEFMEKYSVSRLVGAPPGYVGYEEGGELTDAVREKPYSVILFDEVEKASSDFFNLLLQVLDEGRLTDSKGRTVDFRNTVIIMTSNLGASHLKPSAPVMGFSTGGDSEKDRESAFKEAKKEIMADVKRFFRPEFLNRIDEIIVFKPLDQKDLRQIVDILLKDLTKRLGEKGISMDWTTAADDILVKEGTDFAYGARPLKRAIQKLVEDPISEMLLSGDVKDGNTIHVDSLDKKKLVFTTE
;
A
#
# COMPACT_ATOMS: atom_id res chain seq x y z
N MET A 1 -25.56 -3.44 29.23
CA MET A 1 -26.71 -2.66 28.81
C MET A 1 -26.39 -1.64 27.73
N ASN A 2 -25.44 -0.73 27.93
CA ASN A 2 -25.10 0.33 26.92
C ASN A 2 -24.74 -0.14 25.51
N ASN A 3 -24.26 -1.36 25.31
CA ASN A 3 -23.85 -1.87 24.00
C ASN A 3 -25.00 -2.42 23.13
N ARG A 4 -26.20 -2.48 23.65
CA ARG A 4 -27.40 -2.99 22.95
C ARG A 4 -28.40 -1.88 22.60
N LEU A 5 -28.21 -0.65 23.07
CA LEU A 5 -29.10 0.47 22.80
C LEU A 5 -28.83 1.04 21.39
N THR A 6 -29.90 1.27 20.63
CA THR A 6 -29.83 2.02 19.37
C THR A 6 -29.36 3.46 19.59
N ASN A 7 -29.01 4.18 18.55
CA ASN A 7 -28.59 5.57 18.66
C ASN A 7 -29.74 6.44 19.19
N ASP A 8 -30.97 6.17 18.77
CA ASP A 8 -32.16 6.90 19.22
C ASP A 8 -32.50 6.58 20.69
N ALA A 9 -32.34 5.33 21.10
CA ALA A 9 -32.53 4.95 22.51
C ALA A 9 -31.45 5.64 23.42
N LYS A 10 -30.24 5.83 22.93
CA LYS A 10 -29.20 6.62 23.61
C LYS A 10 -29.56 8.11 23.67
N ALA A 11 -30.08 8.68 22.56
CA ALA A 11 -30.54 10.06 22.53
C ALA A 11 -31.71 10.29 23.53
N VAL A 12 -32.65 9.38 23.58
CA VAL A 12 -33.74 9.43 24.58
C VAL A 12 -33.23 9.48 26.02
N LEU A 13 -32.22 8.66 26.35
CA LEU A 13 -31.58 8.69 27.68
C LEU A 13 -30.86 10.01 27.96
N GLN A 14 -30.23 10.59 26.93
CA GLN A 14 -29.59 11.90 27.03
C GLN A 14 -30.65 13.00 27.27
N TYR A 15 -31.73 13.04 26.48
CA TYR A 15 -32.83 13.98 26.67
C TYR A 15 -33.49 13.82 28.03
N ALA A 16 -33.65 12.59 28.54
CA ALA A 16 -34.18 12.33 29.86
C ALA A 16 -33.27 12.89 30.97
N GLN A 17 -31.94 12.81 30.82
CA GLN A 17 -30.98 13.40 31.74
C GLN A 17 -31.00 14.93 31.70
N GLU A 18 -31.02 15.52 30.50
CA GLU A 18 -31.16 16.96 30.31
C GLU A 18 -32.48 17.50 30.92
N ALA A 19 -33.58 16.76 30.73
CA ALA A 19 -34.87 17.09 31.33
C ALA A 19 -34.80 17.06 32.87
N ALA A 20 -34.25 16.00 33.47
CA ALA A 20 -34.06 15.91 34.92
C ALA A 20 -33.18 17.06 35.45
N GLN A 21 -32.13 17.46 34.74
CA GLN A 21 -31.31 18.61 35.08
C GLN A 21 -32.12 19.92 35.01
N LYS A 22 -32.91 20.12 33.98
CA LYS A 22 -33.74 21.29 33.78
C LYS A 22 -34.73 21.48 34.90
N PHE A 23 -35.31 20.39 35.40
CA PHE A 23 -36.26 20.37 36.54
C PHE A 23 -35.56 20.38 37.91
N HIS A 24 -34.25 20.39 37.98
CA HIS A 24 -33.46 20.32 39.20
C HIS A 24 -33.73 19.04 40.03
N HIS A 25 -34.05 17.92 39.38
CA HIS A 25 -34.24 16.64 40.02
C HIS A 25 -32.89 15.93 40.25
N ASP A 26 -32.74 15.19 41.33
CA ASP A 26 -31.55 14.41 41.65
C ASP A 26 -31.56 12.99 41.07
N TYR A 27 -32.60 12.66 40.31
CA TYR A 27 -32.86 11.35 39.71
C TYR A 27 -33.43 11.48 38.30
N VAL A 28 -33.30 10.38 37.53
CA VAL A 28 -34.00 10.18 36.26
C VAL A 28 -35.13 9.16 36.49
N GLY A 29 -36.38 9.65 36.48
CA GLY A 29 -37.62 8.84 36.61
C GLY A 29 -38.19 8.41 35.25
N THR A 30 -39.29 7.64 35.26
CA THR A 30 -40.01 7.20 34.06
C THR A 30 -40.60 8.38 33.29
N GLU A 31 -41.02 9.44 34.00
CA GLU A 31 -41.51 10.71 33.41
C GLU A 31 -40.46 11.43 32.55
N HIS A 32 -39.20 11.41 32.96
CA HIS A 32 -38.11 11.98 32.15
C HIS A 32 -37.81 11.12 30.93
N ILE A 33 -37.95 9.80 31.03
CA ILE A 33 -37.82 8.90 29.86
C ILE A 33 -38.97 9.14 28.88
N LEU A 34 -40.21 9.31 29.40
CA LEU A 34 -41.36 9.63 28.55
C LEU A 34 -41.18 10.95 27.82
N LEU A 35 -40.68 12.00 28.48
CA LEU A 35 -40.36 13.27 27.84
C LEU A 35 -39.27 13.10 26.79
N GLY A 36 -38.23 12.28 27.08
CA GLY A 36 -37.17 11.96 26.15
C GLY A 36 -37.69 11.22 24.91
N LEU A 37 -38.64 10.29 25.05
CA LEU A 37 -39.28 9.60 23.96
C LEU A 37 -40.12 10.56 23.06
N VAL A 38 -40.85 11.49 23.67
CA VAL A 38 -41.64 12.49 22.92
C VAL A 38 -40.76 13.52 22.21
N LEU A 39 -39.61 13.87 22.78
CA LEU A 39 -38.63 14.75 22.15
C LEU A 39 -37.91 14.09 20.97
N ASN A 40 -37.78 12.76 21.00
CA ASN A 40 -37.19 12.02 19.87
C ASN A 40 -38.27 11.69 18.83
N THR A 41 -38.44 12.65 17.90
CA THR A 41 -39.45 12.54 16.85
C THR A 41 -39.08 11.53 15.76
N ASP A 42 -37.86 11.08 15.72
CA ASP A 42 -37.36 10.14 14.70
C ASP A 42 -37.57 8.66 15.12
N GLY A 43 -37.79 8.41 16.42
CA GLY A 43 -38.00 7.06 16.93
C GLY A 43 -39.47 6.64 16.86
N ILE A 44 -39.72 5.31 16.69
CA ILE A 44 -41.08 4.70 16.60
C ILE A 44 -41.98 5.11 17.78
N ALA A 45 -41.45 5.09 18.99
CA ALA A 45 -42.17 5.48 20.17
C ALA A 45 -42.58 6.96 20.18
N GLY A 46 -41.64 7.84 19.76
CA GLY A 46 -41.91 9.27 19.67
C GLY A 46 -42.99 9.61 18.64
N LEU A 47 -42.93 8.96 17.48
CA LEU A 47 -43.95 9.12 16.44
C LEU A 47 -45.32 8.67 16.91
N LEU A 48 -45.42 7.48 17.57
CA LEU A 48 -46.68 6.97 18.11
C LEU A 48 -47.27 7.92 19.17
N LEU A 49 -46.41 8.37 20.12
CA LEU A 49 -46.87 9.28 21.20
C LEU A 49 -47.31 10.64 20.67
N ASN A 50 -46.60 11.20 19.66
CA ASN A 50 -47.01 12.45 18.98
C ASN A 50 -48.33 12.29 18.20
N GLN A 51 -48.55 11.15 17.53
CA GLN A 51 -49.85 10.85 16.85
C GLN A 51 -51.02 10.75 17.85
N LEU A 52 -50.76 10.33 19.08
CA LEU A 52 -51.74 10.28 20.15
C LEU A 52 -51.93 11.64 20.85
N GLY A 53 -51.24 12.71 20.39
CA GLY A 53 -51.42 14.06 20.86
C GLY A 53 -50.50 14.47 22.01
N LEU A 54 -49.50 13.65 22.38
CA LEU A 54 -48.49 14.07 23.35
C LEU A 54 -47.48 15.03 22.68
N THR A 55 -47.42 16.24 23.21
CA THR A 55 -46.43 17.23 22.80
C THR A 55 -45.41 17.44 23.92
N PRO A 56 -44.15 17.82 23.60
CA PRO A 56 -43.15 18.08 24.63
C PRO A 56 -43.60 19.12 25.66
N GLU A 57 -44.37 20.13 25.24
CA GLU A 57 -44.88 21.15 26.13
C GLU A 57 -45.93 20.59 27.13
N ASN A 58 -46.82 19.70 26.66
CA ASN A 58 -47.85 19.11 27.52
C ASN A 58 -47.26 18.15 28.54
N VAL A 59 -46.29 17.30 28.11
CA VAL A 59 -45.58 16.41 29.05
C VAL A 59 -44.74 17.21 30.06
N THR A 60 -44.07 18.27 29.61
CA THR A 60 -43.31 19.17 30.49
C THR A 60 -44.24 19.77 31.59
N ARG A 61 -45.43 20.26 31.20
CA ARG A 61 -46.41 20.83 32.13
C ARG A 61 -46.95 19.77 33.10
N ALA A 62 -47.19 18.57 32.65
CA ALA A 62 -47.63 17.47 33.53
C ALA A 62 -46.54 17.11 34.56
N ILE A 63 -45.28 17.06 34.17
CA ILE A 63 -44.14 16.84 35.09
C ILE A 63 -44.09 17.97 36.14
N GLU A 64 -44.25 19.24 35.72
CA GLU A 64 -44.30 20.38 36.67
C GLU A 64 -45.45 20.25 37.67
N GLN A 65 -46.61 19.76 37.24
CA GLN A 65 -47.81 19.61 38.09
C GLN A 65 -47.68 18.47 39.08
N HIS A 66 -47.16 17.31 38.67
CA HIS A 66 -47.10 16.10 39.48
C HIS A 66 -45.86 15.95 40.35
N VAL A 67 -44.71 16.40 39.84
CA VAL A 67 -43.40 16.20 40.47
C VAL A 67 -42.84 17.52 41.02
N GLY A 68 -43.13 18.65 40.34
CA GLY A 68 -42.64 19.98 40.71
C GLY A 68 -41.15 20.20 40.31
N TRP A 69 -40.56 21.24 40.94
CA TRP A 69 -39.14 21.56 40.74
C TRP A 69 -38.33 21.12 41.94
N GLY A 70 -37.18 20.47 41.66
CA GLY A 70 -36.19 20.08 42.69
C GLY A 70 -35.39 21.28 43.22
N GLN A 71 -34.65 21.04 44.32
CA GLN A 71 -33.86 22.11 44.98
C GLN A 71 -32.38 22.12 44.58
N ASP A 72 -31.78 20.96 44.20
CA ASP A 72 -30.37 20.84 43.86
C ASP A 72 -30.11 19.72 42.84
N THR A 73 -29.25 19.97 41.87
CA THR A 73 -28.90 18.96 40.85
C THR A 73 -27.48 18.43 41.09
N PRO A 74 -27.31 17.17 41.55
CA PRO A 74 -26.01 16.59 41.75
C PRO A 74 -25.32 16.34 40.40
N SER A 75 -24.01 16.33 40.36
CA SER A 75 -23.18 16.13 39.15
C SER A 75 -23.34 14.75 38.49
N LYS A 76 -24.00 13.79 39.14
CA LYS A 76 -24.37 12.46 38.62
C LYS A 76 -25.80 12.09 39.02
N LEU A 77 -26.69 12.08 38.05
CA LEU A 77 -28.06 11.63 38.21
C LEU A 77 -28.13 10.10 38.30
N ARG A 78 -29.03 9.59 39.18
CA ARG A 78 -29.25 8.14 39.33
C ARG A 78 -30.62 7.78 38.72
N LEU A 79 -30.69 6.62 38.07
CA LEU A 79 -31.99 6.06 37.65
C LEU A 79 -32.80 5.61 38.87
N THR A 80 -34.08 5.90 38.90
CA THR A 80 -34.98 5.37 39.93
C THR A 80 -35.10 3.83 39.83
N PRO A 81 -35.48 3.12 40.89
CA PRO A 81 -35.71 1.67 40.84
C PRO A 81 -36.74 1.27 39.77
N ARG A 82 -37.80 2.08 39.58
CA ARG A 82 -38.82 1.87 38.55
C ARG A 82 -38.26 2.06 37.14
N THR A 83 -37.49 3.11 36.92
CA THR A 83 -36.81 3.33 35.61
C THR A 83 -35.87 2.19 35.29
N LYS A 84 -35.13 1.66 36.28
CA LYS A 84 -34.27 0.49 36.05
C LYS A 84 -35.09 -0.73 35.66
N ARG A 85 -36.21 -0.97 36.34
CA ARG A 85 -37.11 -2.08 36.03
C ARG A 85 -37.74 -1.93 34.66
N ALA A 86 -38.20 -0.73 34.28
CA ALA A 86 -38.71 -0.46 32.93
C ALA A 86 -37.64 -0.75 31.85
N MET A 87 -36.36 -0.38 32.09
CA MET A 87 -35.27 -0.68 31.18
C MET A 87 -34.93 -2.19 31.12
N GLU A 88 -35.07 -2.94 32.22
CA GLU A 88 -34.93 -4.41 32.25
C GLU A 88 -36.06 -5.08 31.47
N LEU A 89 -37.29 -4.58 31.59
CA LEU A 89 -38.44 -5.03 30.82
C LEU A 89 -38.27 -4.74 29.34
N ALA A 90 -37.73 -3.57 28.96
CA ALA A 90 -37.38 -3.23 27.58
C ALA A 90 -36.40 -4.22 26.96
N VAL A 91 -35.36 -4.63 27.71
CA VAL A 91 -34.43 -5.68 27.28
C VAL A 91 -35.11 -7.03 27.13
N ARG A 92 -36.00 -7.37 28.04
CA ARG A 92 -36.75 -8.63 27.98
C ARG A 92 -37.66 -8.66 26.76
N GLU A 93 -38.34 -7.56 26.43
CA GLU A 93 -39.19 -7.43 25.27
C GLU A 93 -38.41 -7.55 23.96
N ALA A 94 -37.23 -6.89 23.85
CA ALA A 94 -36.32 -7.06 22.71
C ALA A 94 -35.89 -8.52 22.52
N ASN A 95 -35.59 -9.24 23.63
CA ASN A 95 -35.26 -10.66 23.57
C ASN A 95 -36.46 -11.54 23.18
N ARG A 96 -37.71 -11.18 23.58
CA ARG A 96 -38.94 -11.89 23.19
C ARG A 96 -39.19 -11.82 21.69
N LEU A 97 -38.84 -10.68 21.10
CA LEU A 97 -38.90 -10.43 19.64
C LEU A 97 -37.67 -10.89 18.86
N GLU A 98 -36.77 -11.64 19.52
CA GLU A 98 -35.49 -12.14 18.92
C GLU A 98 -34.58 -11.03 18.38
N GLN A 99 -34.73 -9.78 18.83
CA GLN A 99 -33.94 -8.65 18.41
C GLN A 99 -32.68 -8.47 19.28
N ASN A 100 -31.55 -8.22 18.66
CA ASN A 100 -30.27 -8.05 19.34
C ASN A 100 -30.01 -6.60 19.84
N TYR A 101 -30.94 -5.69 19.61
CA TYR A 101 -30.91 -4.28 20.00
C TYR A 101 -32.12 -3.88 20.84
N VAL A 102 -31.99 -2.77 21.54
CA VAL A 102 -33.07 -2.14 22.30
C VAL A 102 -33.30 -0.75 21.73
N GLY A 103 -34.44 -0.59 21.03
CA GLY A 103 -34.85 0.68 20.44
C GLY A 103 -35.82 1.47 21.33
N THR A 104 -36.33 2.60 20.83
CA THR A 104 -37.29 3.48 21.52
C THR A 104 -38.62 2.78 21.79
N GLU A 105 -39.08 1.92 20.89
CA GLU A 105 -40.24 1.06 20.96
C GLU A 105 -40.17 0.11 22.16
N HIS A 106 -39.02 -0.52 22.39
CA HIS A 106 -38.81 -1.40 23.53
C HIS A 106 -38.78 -0.62 24.84
N MET A 107 -38.23 0.61 24.83
CA MET A 107 -38.25 1.48 26.04
C MET A 107 -39.67 1.88 26.40
N LEU A 108 -40.51 2.21 25.43
CA LEU A 108 -41.92 2.53 25.68
C LEU A 108 -42.66 1.29 26.17
N ALA A 109 -42.47 0.13 25.53
CA ALA A 109 -43.07 -1.14 26.00
C ALA A 109 -42.69 -1.46 27.45
N GLY A 110 -41.41 -1.27 27.82
CA GLY A 110 -40.93 -1.50 29.17
C GLY A 110 -41.52 -0.52 30.20
N ILE A 111 -41.84 0.72 29.82
CA ILE A 111 -42.51 1.70 30.68
C ILE A 111 -43.99 1.29 30.90
N LEU A 112 -44.68 0.89 29.83
CA LEU A 112 -46.07 0.46 29.88
C LEU A 112 -46.25 -0.84 30.70
N GLU A 113 -45.34 -1.81 30.52
CA GLU A 113 -45.33 -3.08 31.26
C GLU A 113 -44.97 -2.89 32.75
N GLU A 114 -44.14 -1.90 33.11
CA GLU A 114 -43.90 -1.54 34.53
C GLU A 114 -45.18 -1.04 35.20
N GLY A 115 -46.02 -0.29 34.50
CA GLY A 115 -47.40 0.02 34.81
C GLY A 115 -47.66 0.94 35.99
N SER A 116 -46.69 1.21 36.86
CA SER A 116 -46.86 1.95 38.13
C SER A 116 -46.01 3.25 38.19
N GLY A 117 -45.31 3.59 37.08
CA GLY A 117 -44.46 4.75 37.00
C GLY A 117 -45.19 6.06 36.72
N MET A 118 -44.55 7.19 37.03
CA MET A 118 -45.12 8.51 36.75
C MET A 118 -45.47 8.74 35.28
N ALA A 119 -44.71 8.08 34.37
CA ALA A 119 -44.99 8.13 32.92
C ALA A 119 -46.42 7.63 32.59
N VAL A 120 -46.85 6.54 33.22
CA VAL A 120 -48.19 5.95 32.99
C VAL A 120 -49.27 6.88 33.58
N GLN A 121 -49.03 7.44 34.75
CA GLN A 121 -49.98 8.42 35.32
C GLN A 121 -50.12 9.67 34.45
N ILE A 122 -49.06 10.16 33.85
CA ILE A 122 -49.10 11.30 32.88
C ILE A 122 -49.93 10.92 31.65
N LEU A 123 -49.83 9.67 31.13
CA LEU A 123 -50.65 9.21 30.02
C LEU A 123 -52.11 9.16 30.37
N GLU A 124 -52.49 8.59 31.55
CA GLU A 124 -53.88 8.53 32.08
C GLU A 124 -54.46 9.93 32.28
N ASP A 125 -53.74 10.87 32.86
CA ASP A 125 -54.18 12.25 33.08
C ASP A 125 -54.40 13.05 31.76
N MET A 126 -53.81 12.60 30.66
CA MET A 126 -54.02 13.16 29.33
C MET A 126 -55.09 12.43 28.53
N ASP A 127 -55.94 11.62 29.18
CA ASP A 127 -57.00 10.79 28.59
C ASP A 127 -56.44 9.79 27.54
N ILE A 128 -55.19 9.36 27.68
CA ILE A 128 -54.57 8.37 26.82
C ILE A 128 -54.47 7.04 27.56
N ASP A 129 -55.25 6.07 27.09
CA ASP A 129 -55.30 4.74 27.68
C ASP A 129 -53.96 3.99 27.43
N PRO A 130 -53.19 3.61 28.48
CA PRO A 130 -51.94 2.86 28.35
C PRO A 130 -52.11 1.52 27.63
N ASP A 131 -53.25 0.85 27.77
CA ASP A 131 -53.53 -0.42 27.08
C ASP A 131 -53.70 -0.20 25.58
N LEU A 132 -54.32 0.89 25.15
CA LEU A 132 -54.43 1.28 23.76
C LEU A 132 -53.03 1.60 23.15
N VAL A 133 -52.17 2.29 23.90
CA VAL A 133 -50.77 2.57 23.47
C VAL A 133 -50.02 1.25 23.30
N SER A 134 -50.14 0.33 24.28
CA SER A 134 -49.50 -0.98 24.22
C SER A 134 -49.98 -1.83 23.03
N GLN A 135 -51.30 -1.82 22.73
CA GLN A 135 -51.86 -2.54 21.58
C GLN A 135 -51.29 -1.98 20.28
N ARG A 136 -51.33 -0.66 20.07
CA ARG A 136 -50.81 -0.02 18.85
C ARG A 136 -49.33 -0.20 18.71
N LEU A 137 -48.59 -0.14 19.81
CA LEU A 137 -47.16 -0.41 19.81
C LEU A 137 -46.88 -1.87 19.40
N SER A 138 -47.65 -2.83 19.90
CA SER A 138 -47.52 -4.24 19.53
C SER A 138 -47.89 -4.50 18.06
N GLU A 139 -48.89 -3.79 17.53
CA GLU A 139 -49.22 -3.85 16.11
C GLU A 139 -48.05 -3.33 15.23
N LEU A 140 -47.42 -2.22 15.62
CA LEU A 140 -46.27 -1.66 14.92
C LEU A 140 -45.02 -2.55 15.05
N MET A 141 -44.83 -3.23 16.18
CA MET A 141 -43.67 -4.12 16.42
C MET A 141 -43.83 -5.49 15.73
N ASN A 142 -45.08 -5.94 15.43
CA ASN A 142 -45.34 -7.22 14.75
C ASN A 142 -45.64 -7.07 13.26
N ASP A 143 -45.64 -5.85 12.69
CA ASP A 143 -45.78 -5.64 11.25
C ASP A 143 -44.48 -6.01 10.54
N PRO A 144 -44.48 -7.00 9.65
CA PRO A 144 -43.28 -7.42 8.93
C PRO A 144 -42.68 -6.32 8.04
N ALA A 145 -43.37 -5.18 7.89
CA ALA A 145 -42.84 -3.98 7.24
C ALA A 145 -41.92 -3.12 8.13
N VAL A 146 -41.78 -3.42 9.44
CA VAL A 146 -41.05 -2.64 10.44
C VAL A 146 -39.86 -3.41 11.04
N GLU A 147 -39.43 -4.53 10.46
CA GLU A 147 -38.20 -5.22 10.82
C GLU A 147 -36.97 -4.39 10.35
N GLY A 148 -36.59 -3.41 11.15
CA GLY A 148 -35.38 -2.60 10.91
C GLY A 148 -35.59 -1.18 11.42
N GLY A 149 -35.30 -0.94 12.70
CA GLY A 149 -35.42 0.37 13.30
C GLY A 149 -34.70 1.44 12.50
N ASP A 150 -35.44 2.26 11.87
CA ASP A 150 -35.29 3.59 11.31
C ASP A 150 -36.14 3.75 10.05
N ALA A 151 -37.45 3.79 10.20
CA ALA A 151 -38.30 4.27 9.11
C ALA A 151 -39.69 4.63 9.62
N VAL A 152 -39.95 5.88 9.81
CA VAL A 152 -41.16 6.56 9.23
C VAL A 152 -40.93 8.07 9.29
N ALA A 153 -40.33 8.63 8.29
CA ALA A 153 -40.59 9.99 7.86
C ALA A 153 -40.68 9.96 6.34
N ALA A 154 -41.89 9.91 5.89
CA ALA A 154 -42.21 9.82 4.48
C ALA A 154 -41.58 10.91 3.64
N LYS A 155 -40.87 10.47 2.63
CA LYS A 155 -40.97 10.86 1.21
C LYS A 155 -39.93 10.04 0.44
N SER A 156 -40.40 9.17 -0.45
CA SER A 156 -39.73 8.62 -1.65
C SER A 156 -38.16 8.61 -1.74
N GLY A 157 -37.44 8.41 -0.64
CA GLY A 157 -35.98 8.35 -0.64
C GLY A 157 -35.36 7.38 0.39
N SER A 158 -36.17 6.80 1.29
CA SER A 158 -35.65 6.10 2.47
C SER A 158 -35.25 4.63 2.25
N ASP A 159 -35.72 4.01 1.16
CA ASP A 159 -35.39 2.63 0.86
C ASP A 159 -34.00 2.48 0.19
N LEU A 160 -33.48 3.55 -0.40
CA LEU A 160 -32.18 3.55 -1.10
C LEU A 160 -30.98 3.76 -0.16
N SER A 161 -31.16 4.43 0.98
CA SER A 161 -30.06 4.80 1.89
C SER A 161 -29.28 3.61 2.46
N GLN A 162 -29.90 2.42 2.50
CA GLN A 162 -29.27 1.18 2.93
C GLN A 162 -28.33 0.59 1.87
N PHE A 163 -28.54 0.93 0.59
CA PHE A 163 -27.81 0.36 -0.55
C PHE A 163 -26.85 1.32 -1.21
N GLY A 164 -26.70 2.53 -0.65
CA GLY A 164 -25.82 3.52 -1.25
C GLY A 164 -25.84 4.87 -0.54
N ARG A 165 -25.33 5.88 -1.23
CA ARG A 165 -25.13 7.24 -0.67
C ARG A 165 -25.58 8.31 -1.66
N ASP A 166 -26.30 9.31 -1.14
CA ASP A 166 -26.59 10.52 -1.88
C ASP A 166 -25.39 11.47 -1.89
N LEU A 167 -24.72 11.59 -3.06
CA LEU A 167 -23.53 12.44 -3.22
C LEU A 167 -23.89 13.93 -3.10
N ASN A 168 -25.10 14.36 -3.47
CA ASN A 168 -25.52 15.75 -3.32
C ASN A 168 -25.66 16.13 -1.84
N GLU A 169 -26.23 15.25 -1.03
CA GLU A 169 -26.32 15.46 0.42
C GLU A 169 -24.94 15.48 1.08
N TRP A 170 -24.04 14.60 0.64
CA TRP A 170 -22.66 14.56 1.13
C TRP A 170 -21.89 15.82 0.76
N ALA A 171 -22.10 16.35 -0.45
CA ALA A 171 -21.52 17.61 -0.87
C ALA A 171 -22.03 18.80 -0.04
N LYS A 172 -23.37 18.85 0.23
CA LYS A 172 -23.94 19.87 1.13
C LYS A 172 -23.35 19.82 2.55
N LYS A 173 -23.08 18.63 3.06
CA LYS A 173 -22.46 18.43 4.39
C LYS A 173 -20.93 18.67 4.38
N GLY A 174 -20.31 19.04 3.25
CA GLY A 174 -18.87 19.26 3.13
C GLY A 174 -18.04 17.97 3.30
N LYS A 175 -18.62 16.79 3.09
CA LYS A 175 -17.96 15.49 3.26
C LYS A 175 -17.24 15.01 1.99
N ILE A 176 -17.49 15.65 0.85
CA ILE A 176 -16.84 15.34 -0.43
C ILE A 176 -15.57 16.17 -0.56
N ASP A 177 -14.54 15.55 -1.11
CA ASP A 177 -13.26 16.19 -1.39
C ASP A 177 -13.37 17.21 -2.55
N PRO A 178 -12.59 18.28 -2.56
CA PRO A 178 -12.57 19.22 -3.65
C PRO A 178 -12.07 18.54 -4.93
N VAL A 179 -12.83 18.61 -6.01
CA VAL A 179 -12.47 18.00 -7.29
C VAL A 179 -11.74 19.02 -8.15
N ILE A 180 -10.49 18.76 -8.46
CA ILE A 180 -9.57 19.64 -9.15
C ILE A 180 -9.08 18.97 -10.45
N GLY A 181 -8.95 19.74 -11.54
CA GLY A 181 -8.32 19.27 -12.79
C GLY A 181 -9.18 18.33 -13.65
N ARG A 182 -10.49 18.20 -13.37
CA ARG A 182 -11.41 17.28 -14.09
C ARG A 182 -12.55 18.00 -14.83
N GLU A 183 -12.38 19.29 -15.13
CA GLU A 183 -13.41 20.12 -15.76
C GLU A 183 -13.86 19.61 -17.12
N LYS A 184 -12.94 19.05 -17.91
CA LYS A 184 -13.21 18.51 -19.26
C LYS A 184 -14.08 17.26 -19.19
N GLU A 185 -13.72 16.34 -18.31
CA GLU A 185 -14.43 15.07 -18.12
C GLU A 185 -15.81 15.32 -17.53
N ILE A 186 -15.93 16.16 -16.49
CA ILE A 186 -17.23 16.54 -15.90
C ILE A 186 -18.11 17.22 -16.95
N SER A 187 -17.59 18.17 -17.71
CA SER A 187 -18.34 18.84 -18.79
C SER A 187 -18.81 17.84 -19.86
N ARG A 188 -17.98 16.82 -20.15
CA ARG A 188 -18.35 15.76 -21.08
C ARG A 188 -19.45 14.86 -20.53
N VAL A 189 -19.40 14.52 -19.25
CA VAL A 189 -20.45 13.77 -18.54
C VAL A 189 -21.78 14.55 -18.58
N ILE A 190 -21.76 15.86 -18.27
CA ILE A 190 -22.93 16.76 -18.35
C ILE A 190 -23.51 16.75 -19.76
N GLN A 191 -22.68 16.89 -20.79
CA GLN A 191 -23.15 16.84 -22.20
C GLN A 191 -23.82 15.50 -22.53
N ILE A 192 -23.30 14.39 -22.04
CA ILE A 192 -23.87 13.06 -22.30
C ILE A 192 -25.20 12.89 -21.57
N LEU A 193 -25.29 13.25 -20.29
CA LEU A 193 -26.50 13.18 -19.49
C LEU A 193 -27.64 14.04 -20.06
N SER A 194 -27.31 15.18 -20.69
CA SER A 194 -28.27 16.08 -21.33
C SER A 194 -28.76 15.62 -22.71
N ARG A 195 -28.34 14.45 -23.21
CA ARG A 195 -28.76 13.92 -24.51
C ARG A 195 -30.12 13.23 -24.39
N ARG A 196 -30.89 13.23 -25.47
CA ARG A 196 -32.15 12.48 -25.55
C ARG A 196 -31.98 10.96 -25.62
N THR A 197 -30.86 10.50 -26.20
CA THR A 197 -30.54 9.08 -26.37
C THR A 197 -29.06 8.90 -26.13
N LYS A 198 -28.64 7.72 -25.67
CA LYS A 198 -27.25 7.42 -25.24
C LYS A 198 -26.80 8.41 -24.15
N ASN A 199 -27.66 8.61 -23.19
CA ASN A 199 -27.49 9.56 -22.08
C ASN A 199 -26.79 8.95 -20.85
N ASN A 200 -26.24 7.74 -20.95
CA ASN A 200 -25.51 7.08 -19.87
C ASN A 200 -23.99 7.15 -20.14
N PRO A 201 -23.24 7.98 -19.45
CA PRO A 201 -21.78 7.98 -19.55
C PRO A 201 -21.18 6.77 -18.83
N VAL A 202 -20.12 6.21 -19.38
CA VAL A 202 -19.26 5.26 -18.68
C VAL A 202 -17.83 5.80 -18.62
N LEU A 203 -17.32 6.01 -17.40
CA LEU A 203 -15.99 6.50 -17.10
C LEU A 203 -15.00 5.33 -17.23
N ILE A 204 -14.07 5.43 -18.15
CA ILE A 204 -13.11 4.37 -18.46
C ILE A 204 -11.71 4.88 -18.16
N GLY A 205 -10.99 4.19 -17.31
CA GLY A 205 -9.62 4.57 -16.95
C GLY A 205 -8.97 3.56 -16.03
N ALA A 206 -7.65 3.68 -15.85
CA ALA A 206 -6.90 2.87 -14.92
C ALA A 206 -7.44 2.98 -13.47
N PRO A 207 -7.18 2.02 -12.59
CA PRO A 207 -7.51 2.17 -11.17
C PRO A 207 -6.74 3.37 -10.57
N GLY A 208 -7.35 4.09 -9.63
CA GLY A 208 -6.70 5.19 -8.94
C GLY A 208 -6.58 6.52 -9.70
N VAL A 209 -7.10 6.64 -10.95
CA VAL A 209 -7.06 7.92 -11.72
C VAL A 209 -8.14 8.94 -11.30
N GLY A 210 -9.01 8.62 -10.34
CA GLY A 210 -10.05 9.53 -9.85
C GLY A 210 -11.37 9.47 -10.63
N LYS A 211 -11.81 8.29 -11.09
CA LYS A 211 -13.12 8.11 -11.76
C LYS A 211 -14.30 8.50 -10.86
N THR A 212 -14.27 8.10 -9.61
CA THR A 212 -15.30 8.41 -8.60
C THR A 212 -15.38 9.91 -8.32
N ALA A 213 -14.22 10.60 -8.27
CA ALA A 213 -14.15 12.05 -8.08
C ALA A 213 -14.92 12.85 -9.17
N ILE A 214 -15.05 12.31 -10.39
CA ILE A 214 -15.83 12.97 -11.45
C ILE A 214 -17.33 13.00 -11.12
N ALA A 215 -17.87 11.91 -10.55
CA ALA A 215 -19.26 11.87 -10.09
C ALA A 215 -19.48 12.80 -8.88
N GLU A 216 -18.53 12.84 -7.96
CA GLU A 216 -18.53 13.75 -6.81
C GLU A 216 -18.44 15.21 -7.25
N GLY A 217 -17.58 15.53 -8.22
CA GLY A 217 -17.48 16.87 -8.79
C GLY A 217 -18.74 17.31 -9.54
N LEU A 218 -19.43 16.35 -10.19
CA LEU A 218 -20.73 16.64 -10.80
C LEU A 218 -21.78 16.97 -9.72
N ALA A 219 -21.82 16.22 -8.61
CA ALA A 219 -22.71 16.51 -7.49
C ALA A 219 -22.44 17.90 -6.88
N GLN A 220 -21.17 18.30 -6.73
CA GLN A 220 -20.81 19.66 -6.30
C GLN A 220 -21.28 20.72 -7.27
N ARG A 221 -21.17 20.51 -8.59
CA ARG A 221 -21.65 21.46 -9.61
C ARG A 221 -23.18 21.58 -9.61
N ILE A 222 -23.92 20.49 -9.40
CA ILE A 222 -25.37 20.51 -9.28
C ILE A 222 -25.79 21.40 -8.11
N ILE A 223 -25.19 21.20 -6.93
CA ILE A 223 -25.48 22.00 -5.73
C ILE A 223 -25.15 23.47 -5.92
N ASN A 224 -24.05 23.78 -6.60
CA ASN A 224 -23.62 25.14 -6.85
C ASN A 224 -24.39 25.82 -8.01
N GLY A 225 -25.34 25.10 -8.65
CA GLY A 225 -26.12 25.61 -9.79
C GLY A 225 -25.30 25.77 -11.08
N ASN A 226 -24.11 25.18 -11.17
CA ASN A 226 -23.21 25.27 -12.32
C ASN A 226 -23.42 24.13 -13.34
N VAL A 227 -24.69 23.79 -13.61
CA VAL A 227 -25.15 22.80 -14.56
C VAL A 227 -26.33 23.32 -15.37
N PRO A 228 -26.64 22.75 -16.57
CA PRO A 228 -27.85 23.10 -17.32
C PRO A 228 -29.14 22.87 -16.53
N ASP A 229 -30.21 23.62 -16.84
CA ASP A 229 -31.50 23.53 -16.15
C ASP A 229 -32.04 22.08 -16.04
N SER A 230 -31.78 21.25 -17.03
CA SER A 230 -32.19 19.84 -17.04
C SER A 230 -31.54 18.96 -15.93
N LEU A 231 -30.50 19.46 -15.29
CA LEU A 231 -29.76 18.75 -14.25
C LEU A 231 -29.80 19.43 -12.88
N LEU A 232 -30.42 20.60 -12.75
CA LEU A 232 -30.47 21.38 -11.49
C LEU A 232 -31.16 20.62 -10.35
N ASP A 233 -32.26 19.92 -10.68
CA ASP A 233 -33.05 19.17 -9.70
C ASP A 233 -32.65 17.69 -9.59
N LYS A 234 -31.53 17.30 -10.23
CA LYS A 234 -31.06 15.92 -10.20
C LYS A 234 -30.20 15.62 -8.97
N CYS A 235 -30.34 14.40 -8.47
CA CYS A 235 -29.55 13.85 -7.36
C CYS A 235 -28.69 12.71 -7.87
N ILE A 236 -27.40 12.67 -7.51
CA ILE A 236 -26.49 11.55 -7.83
C ILE A 236 -26.47 10.59 -6.67
N PHE A 237 -27.02 9.40 -6.89
CA PHE A 237 -27.01 8.31 -5.90
C PHE A 237 -25.92 7.30 -6.24
N SER A 238 -24.93 7.17 -5.35
CA SER A 238 -23.83 6.19 -5.48
C SER A 238 -24.26 4.85 -4.88
N LEU A 239 -24.36 3.83 -5.73
CA LEU A 239 -24.75 2.47 -5.35
C LEU A 239 -23.56 1.71 -4.76
N ASP A 240 -23.76 1.09 -3.61
CA ASP A 240 -22.78 0.20 -2.98
C ASP A 240 -23.11 -1.26 -3.26
N LEU A 241 -22.40 -1.86 -4.22
CA LEU A 241 -22.60 -3.24 -4.64
C LEU A 241 -22.33 -4.24 -3.50
N ALA A 242 -21.38 -3.95 -2.61
CA ALA A 242 -21.07 -4.82 -1.48
C ALA A 242 -22.25 -4.91 -0.51
N SER A 243 -22.93 -3.78 -0.23
CA SER A 243 -24.11 -3.73 0.63
C SER A 243 -25.30 -4.50 0.05
N ILE A 244 -25.43 -4.55 -1.28
CA ILE A 244 -26.52 -5.30 -1.94
C ILE A 244 -26.31 -6.81 -1.82
N VAL A 245 -25.05 -7.26 -1.92
CA VAL A 245 -24.68 -8.68 -1.81
C VAL A 245 -24.65 -9.15 -0.34
N ALA A 246 -24.36 -8.25 0.60
CA ALA A 246 -24.25 -8.60 2.01
C ALA A 246 -25.53 -9.25 2.56
N GLY A 247 -25.39 -10.43 3.17
CA GLY A 247 -26.49 -11.17 3.79
C GLY A 247 -27.41 -11.95 2.84
N THR A 248 -27.20 -11.90 1.52
CA THR A 248 -27.97 -12.74 0.58
C THR A 248 -27.41 -14.17 0.56
N LYS A 249 -28.26 -15.15 0.93
CA LYS A 249 -27.90 -16.59 0.86
C LYS A 249 -28.29 -17.23 -0.48
N TYR A 250 -29.25 -16.67 -1.16
CA TYR A 250 -29.80 -17.20 -2.40
C TYR A 250 -29.81 -16.15 -3.52
N ARG A 251 -29.63 -16.60 -4.76
CA ARG A 251 -29.62 -15.77 -5.97
C ARG A 251 -30.89 -14.89 -6.08
N GLY A 252 -32.06 -15.41 -5.74
CA GLY A 252 -33.33 -14.70 -5.85
C GLY A 252 -33.43 -13.47 -4.95
N GLU A 253 -32.78 -13.47 -3.77
CA GLU A 253 -32.80 -12.34 -2.82
C GLU A 253 -32.01 -11.14 -3.39
N PHE A 254 -30.87 -11.39 -4.03
CA PHE A 254 -30.08 -10.36 -4.70
C PHE A 254 -30.84 -9.74 -5.90
N GLU A 255 -31.45 -10.59 -6.73
CA GLU A 255 -32.25 -10.16 -7.89
C GLU A 255 -33.44 -9.31 -7.43
N GLU A 256 -34.11 -9.70 -6.34
CA GLU A 256 -35.23 -8.95 -5.76
C GLU A 256 -34.81 -7.60 -5.18
N ARG A 257 -33.63 -7.52 -4.51
CA ARG A 257 -33.11 -6.25 -3.99
C ARG A 257 -32.78 -5.27 -5.12
N ILE A 258 -32.09 -5.73 -6.17
CA ILE A 258 -31.80 -4.86 -7.33
C ILE A 258 -33.09 -4.40 -7.99
N LYS A 259 -34.10 -5.29 -8.11
CA LYS A 259 -35.39 -4.93 -8.71
C LYS A 259 -36.10 -3.86 -7.87
N ARG A 260 -36.14 -3.99 -6.55
CA ARG A 260 -36.72 -2.96 -5.67
C ARG A 260 -35.98 -1.60 -5.82
N ILE A 261 -34.64 -1.61 -5.88
CA ILE A 261 -33.86 -0.40 -6.10
C ILE A 261 -34.22 0.27 -7.44
N LEU A 262 -34.35 -0.53 -8.50
CA LEU A 262 -34.74 -0.02 -9.81
C LEU A 262 -36.18 0.50 -9.83
N ASP A 263 -37.11 -0.21 -9.20
CA ASP A 263 -38.51 0.24 -9.11
C ASP A 263 -38.63 1.59 -8.39
N VAL A 264 -37.81 1.87 -7.38
CA VAL A 264 -37.77 3.17 -6.70
C VAL A 264 -37.18 4.25 -7.60
N ILE A 265 -36.10 3.93 -8.32
CA ILE A 265 -35.44 4.90 -9.21
C ILE A 265 -36.31 5.19 -10.44
N GLU A 266 -37.04 4.20 -10.99
CA GLU A 266 -37.98 4.38 -12.10
C GLU A 266 -39.17 5.28 -11.71
N GLN A 267 -39.52 5.38 -10.41
CA GLN A 267 -40.56 6.27 -9.90
C GLN A 267 -40.08 7.69 -9.63
N ASP A 268 -38.79 7.91 -9.52
CA ASP A 268 -38.20 9.23 -9.24
C ASP A 268 -37.20 9.65 -10.32
N ASP A 269 -37.69 10.33 -11.32
CA ASP A 269 -36.89 10.86 -12.43
C ASP A 269 -35.73 11.78 -11.99
N SER A 270 -35.71 12.24 -10.75
CA SER A 270 -34.64 13.11 -10.23
C SER A 270 -33.33 12.36 -9.95
N ILE A 271 -33.33 11.03 -9.86
CA ILE A 271 -32.18 10.24 -9.46
C ILE A 271 -31.31 9.87 -10.66
N ILE A 272 -30.01 10.16 -10.58
CA ILE A 272 -28.97 9.66 -11.47
C ILE A 272 -28.16 8.63 -10.68
N LEU A 273 -28.14 7.38 -11.14
CA LEU A 273 -27.42 6.31 -10.48
C LEU A 273 -25.94 6.35 -10.83
N PHE A 274 -25.04 6.39 -9.83
CA PHE A 274 -23.62 6.19 -10.02
C PHE A 274 -23.25 4.78 -9.57
N ILE A 275 -22.62 4.00 -10.46
CA ILE A 275 -22.18 2.63 -10.21
C ILE A 275 -20.69 2.55 -10.45
N ASP A 276 -19.92 2.43 -9.37
CA ASP A 276 -18.50 2.12 -9.47
C ASP A 276 -18.31 0.62 -9.79
N GLU A 277 -17.25 0.29 -10.50
CA GLU A 277 -16.98 -1.07 -10.97
C GLU A 277 -18.19 -1.75 -11.64
N ILE A 278 -18.93 -1.02 -12.48
CA ILE A 278 -20.17 -1.47 -13.12
C ILE A 278 -20.02 -2.83 -13.85
N HIS A 279 -18.79 -3.20 -14.21
CA HIS A 279 -18.48 -4.51 -14.81
C HIS A 279 -18.81 -5.70 -13.89
N GLN A 280 -18.81 -5.51 -12.56
CA GLN A 280 -19.20 -6.55 -11.60
C GLN A 280 -20.67 -6.94 -11.75
N LEU A 281 -21.54 -5.98 -12.09
CA LEU A 281 -22.96 -6.26 -12.36
C LEU A 281 -23.20 -6.92 -13.71
N ILE A 282 -22.29 -6.69 -14.68
CA ILE A 282 -22.47 -7.11 -16.08
C ILE A 282 -21.74 -8.42 -16.38
N GLY A 283 -20.63 -8.68 -15.69
CA GLY A 283 -19.73 -9.80 -15.97
C GLY A 283 -19.92 -11.06 -15.13
N ALA A 284 -20.78 -11.03 -14.16
CA ALA A 284 -20.94 -12.12 -13.20
C ALA A 284 -21.55 -13.43 -13.77
N GLY A 285 -21.96 -13.44 -15.05
CA GLY A 285 -22.65 -14.59 -15.68
C GLY A 285 -21.76 -15.68 -16.30
N ALA A 286 -20.45 -15.58 -16.26
CA ALA A 286 -19.54 -16.52 -16.94
C ALA A 286 -19.11 -17.75 -16.10
N VAL A 287 -19.42 -17.79 -14.82
CA VAL A 287 -19.15 -18.94 -13.94
C VAL A 287 -20.51 -19.57 -13.55
N GLU A 288 -20.67 -20.88 -13.67
CA GLU A 288 -21.88 -21.62 -13.25
C GLU A 288 -22.20 -21.23 -11.78
N GLY A 289 -23.30 -20.47 -11.60
CA GLY A 289 -23.74 -19.98 -10.29
C GLY A 289 -23.49 -18.47 -10.00
N ALA A 290 -22.87 -17.71 -10.90
CA ALA A 290 -22.64 -16.27 -10.72
C ALA A 290 -23.90 -15.44 -11.04
N MET A 291 -24.07 -14.34 -10.30
CA MET A 291 -25.23 -13.44 -10.32
C MET A 291 -25.26 -12.60 -11.60
N ASP A 292 -26.30 -12.75 -12.43
CA ASP A 292 -26.46 -11.98 -13.68
C ASP A 292 -27.43 -10.81 -13.50
N ALA A 293 -26.97 -9.77 -12.79
CA ALA A 293 -27.71 -8.51 -12.64
C ALA A 293 -27.89 -7.75 -13.97
N ALA A 294 -27.07 -8.07 -14.96
CA ALA A 294 -27.15 -7.45 -16.28
C ALA A 294 -28.53 -7.67 -16.92
N ASN A 295 -29.14 -8.83 -16.73
CA ASN A 295 -30.44 -9.14 -17.31
C ASN A 295 -31.58 -8.33 -16.69
N ILE A 296 -31.40 -7.82 -15.47
CA ILE A 296 -32.38 -6.96 -14.79
C ILE A 296 -32.18 -5.50 -15.20
N LEU A 297 -30.94 -5.04 -15.32
CA LEU A 297 -30.60 -3.67 -15.72
C LEU A 297 -30.82 -3.39 -17.21
N LYS A 298 -30.59 -4.37 -18.09
CA LYS A 298 -30.73 -4.20 -19.55
C LYS A 298 -32.11 -3.69 -20.00
N PRO A 299 -33.26 -4.19 -19.48
CA PRO A 299 -34.59 -3.66 -19.86
C PRO A 299 -34.77 -2.20 -19.44
N ALA A 300 -34.42 -1.81 -18.22
CA ALA A 300 -34.54 -0.44 -17.71
C ALA A 300 -33.66 0.53 -18.51
N LEU A 301 -32.39 0.16 -18.76
CA LEU A 301 -31.49 0.92 -19.64
C LEU A 301 -31.99 0.98 -21.09
N ALA A 302 -32.67 -0.09 -21.56
CA ALA A 302 -33.17 -0.15 -22.94
C ALA A 302 -34.34 0.76 -23.16
N ARG A 303 -35.25 0.90 -22.21
CA ARG A 303 -36.41 1.81 -22.26
C ARG A 303 -35.98 3.27 -22.15
N GLY A 304 -34.87 3.56 -21.48
CA GLY A 304 -34.41 4.94 -21.20
C GLY A 304 -34.95 5.49 -19.89
N ASP A 305 -35.58 4.65 -19.08
CA ASP A 305 -36.19 4.97 -17.80
C ASP A 305 -35.13 5.14 -16.69
N LEU A 306 -33.90 4.71 -16.94
CA LEU A 306 -32.78 4.79 -16.01
C LEU A 306 -31.66 5.68 -16.56
N GLN A 307 -31.27 6.74 -15.83
CA GLN A 307 -30.04 7.49 -16.05
C GLN A 307 -28.94 6.95 -15.13
N CYS A 308 -27.80 6.58 -15.72
CA CYS A 308 -26.73 5.93 -15.01
C CYS A 308 -25.35 6.46 -15.44
N ILE A 309 -24.47 6.67 -14.48
CA ILE A 309 -23.04 6.93 -14.69
C ILE A 309 -22.31 5.68 -14.23
N GLY A 310 -21.65 4.96 -15.15
CA GLY A 310 -20.82 3.81 -14.80
C GLY A 310 -19.35 4.18 -14.69
N ALA A 311 -18.59 3.51 -13.84
CA ALA A 311 -17.14 3.57 -13.84
C ALA A 311 -16.54 2.16 -13.99
N THR A 312 -15.47 2.02 -14.77
CA THR A 312 -14.81 0.73 -15.02
C THR A 312 -13.37 0.92 -15.52
N THR A 313 -12.62 -0.17 -15.62
CA THR A 313 -11.30 -0.17 -16.24
C THR A 313 -11.38 -0.37 -17.76
N ILE A 314 -10.27 -0.09 -18.47
CA ILE A 314 -10.19 -0.24 -19.94
C ILE A 314 -10.38 -1.71 -20.33
N ASP A 315 -9.75 -2.62 -19.61
CA ASP A 315 -9.79 -4.06 -19.92
C ASP A 315 -11.17 -4.66 -19.68
N GLU A 316 -11.81 -4.31 -18.55
CA GLU A 316 -13.15 -4.78 -18.22
C GLU A 316 -14.20 -4.17 -19.16
N TYR A 317 -14.01 -2.92 -19.61
CA TYR A 317 -14.87 -2.31 -20.63
C TYR A 317 -14.83 -3.10 -21.95
N LYS A 318 -13.63 -3.43 -22.45
CA LYS A 318 -13.46 -4.24 -23.65
C LYS A 318 -14.05 -5.65 -23.51
N LYS A 319 -13.89 -6.26 -22.33
CA LYS A 319 -14.32 -7.62 -22.07
C LYS A 319 -15.84 -7.75 -21.93
N HIS A 320 -16.51 -6.79 -21.30
CA HIS A 320 -17.91 -6.87 -20.90
C HIS A 320 -18.84 -5.93 -21.68
N PHE A 321 -18.43 -4.70 -21.99
CA PHE A 321 -19.28 -3.72 -22.65
C PHE A 321 -19.20 -3.77 -24.18
N GLU A 322 -18.01 -3.82 -24.76
CA GLU A 322 -17.86 -3.84 -26.22
C GLU A 322 -18.45 -5.11 -26.87
N LYS A 323 -18.43 -6.22 -26.15
CA LYS A 323 -18.99 -7.48 -26.63
C LYS A 323 -20.50 -7.53 -26.55
N ASP A 324 -21.14 -6.73 -25.72
CA ASP A 324 -22.60 -6.65 -25.57
C ASP A 324 -23.16 -5.48 -26.38
N ALA A 325 -23.71 -5.79 -27.54
CA ALA A 325 -24.26 -4.79 -28.46
C ALA A 325 -25.42 -3.97 -27.87
N ALA A 326 -26.15 -4.47 -26.85
CA ALA A 326 -27.23 -3.75 -26.20
C ALA A 326 -26.66 -2.66 -25.27
N LEU A 327 -25.64 -2.97 -24.48
CA LEU A 327 -24.95 -2.04 -23.60
C LEU A 327 -24.12 -0.99 -24.38
N ALA A 328 -23.37 -1.43 -25.38
CA ALA A 328 -22.55 -0.54 -26.22
C ALA A 328 -23.38 0.55 -26.93
N ARG A 329 -24.65 0.25 -27.23
CA ARG A 329 -25.58 1.24 -27.83
C ARG A 329 -26.15 2.25 -26.83
N ARG A 330 -26.07 1.99 -25.54
CA ARG A 330 -26.70 2.80 -24.47
C ARG A 330 -25.67 3.60 -23.69
N PHE A 331 -24.48 3.08 -23.50
CA PHE A 331 -23.40 3.75 -22.80
C PHE A 331 -22.50 4.54 -23.77
N GLN A 332 -22.09 5.72 -23.34
CA GLN A 332 -21.13 6.54 -24.07
C GLN A 332 -19.81 6.60 -23.28
N PRO A 333 -18.69 6.09 -23.84
CA PRO A 333 -17.42 6.11 -23.15
C PRO A 333 -16.86 7.50 -22.94
N VAL A 334 -16.33 7.74 -21.74
CA VAL A 334 -15.56 8.93 -21.35
C VAL A 334 -14.23 8.44 -20.84
N LEU A 335 -13.16 8.70 -21.57
CA LEU A 335 -11.82 8.28 -21.17
C LEU A 335 -11.31 9.21 -20.07
N VAL A 336 -10.87 8.60 -18.95
CA VAL A 336 -10.29 9.28 -17.80
C VAL A 336 -8.82 8.90 -17.74
N GLY A 337 -7.94 9.82 -18.16
CA GLY A 337 -6.50 9.64 -18.14
C GLY A 337 -5.89 9.91 -16.76
N GLU A 338 -4.64 9.51 -16.60
CA GLU A 338 -3.81 9.93 -15.46
C GLU A 338 -3.65 11.45 -15.50
N PRO A 339 -3.81 12.17 -14.36
CA PRO A 339 -3.58 13.61 -14.32
C PRO A 339 -2.10 13.94 -14.55
N THR A 340 -1.82 15.16 -14.99
CA THR A 340 -0.45 15.67 -15.05
C THR A 340 0.14 15.81 -13.63
N GLU A 341 1.46 15.88 -13.50
CA GLU A 341 2.09 16.13 -12.19
C GLU A 341 1.60 17.44 -11.57
N ASP A 342 1.39 18.49 -12.36
CA ASP A 342 0.87 19.78 -11.89
C ASP A 342 -0.57 19.67 -11.39
N ASP A 343 -1.45 18.95 -12.11
CA ASP A 343 -2.80 18.69 -11.66
C ASP A 343 -2.84 17.85 -10.39
N ALA A 344 -1.96 16.82 -10.31
CA ALA A 344 -1.84 16.00 -9.12
C ALA A 344 -1.34 16.81 -7.92
N MET A 345 -0.39 17.72 -8.09
CA MET A 345 0.03 18.66 -7.04
C MET A 345 -1.13 19.53 -6.57
N ALA A 346 -1.92 20.10 -7.49
CA ALA A 346 -3.08 20.90 -7.14
C ALA A 346 -4.13 20.08 -6.35
N ILE A 347 -4.35 18.82 -6.73
CA ILE A 347 -5.24 17.88 -5.99
C ILE A 347 -4.74 17.66 -4.58
N LEU A 348 -3.46 17.32 -4.40
CA LEU A 348 -2.90 17.08 -3.08
C LEU A 348 -2.91 18.33 -2.19
N PHE A 349 -2.63 19.52 -2.75
CA PHE A 349 -2.78 20.76 -2.01
C PHE A 349 -4.23 21.01 -1.55
N GLY A 350 -5.22 20.66 -2.37
CA GLY A 350 -6.63 20.74 -1.99
C GLY A 350 -7.06 19.75 -0.92
N LEU A 351 -6.40 18.59 -0.84
CA LEU A 351 -6.67 17.54 0.14
C LEU A 351 -5.88 17.71 1.44
N ARG A 352 -4.77 18.44 1.41
CA ARG A 352 -3.81 18.58 2.51
C ARG A 352 -4.45 18.88 3.86
N ASP A 353 -5.32 19.88 3.93
CA ASP A 353 -5.90 20.34 5.19
C ASP A 353 -6.73 19.22 5.89
N ARG A 354 -7.36 18.33 5.12
CA ARG A 354 -8.09 17.17 5.65
C ARG A 354 -7.16 16.12 6.23
N TYR A 355 -6.07 15.81 5.53
CA TYR A 355 -5.06 14.87 6.01
C TYR A 355 -4.31 15.43 7.22
N GLU A 356 -4.00 16.73 7.24
CA GLU A 356 -3.45 17.42 8.42
C GLU A 356 -4.38 17.31 9.64
N ALA A 357 -5.68 17.54 9.43
CA ALA A 357 -6.68 17.41 10.50
C ALA A 357 -6.81 15.97 11.01
N PHE A 358 -6.77 14.97 10.13
CA PHE A 358 -6.88 13.56 10.48
C PHE A 358 -5.65 13.04 11.24
N HIS A 359 -4.46 13.33 10.74
CA HIS A 359 -3.21 12.89 11.35
C HIS A 359 -2.71 13.80 12.47
N LYS A 360 -3.30 15.00 12.59
CA LYS A 360 -2.82 16.08 13.49
C LYS A 360 -1.34 16.43 13.25
N ALA A 361 -0.91 16.39 12.01
CA ALA A 361 0.45 16.64 11.57
C ALA A 361 0.42 17.69 10.45
N ARG A 362 1.34 18.62 10.46
CA ARG A 362 1.49 19.62 9.40
C ARG A 362 2.25 19.02 8.22
N ILE A 363 1.72 19.16 7.00
CA ILE A 363 2.36 18.69 5.77
C ILE A 363 2.95 19.89 5.03
N THR A 364 4.28 19.88 4.82
CA THR A 364 4.97 20.99 4.14
C THR A 364 4.67 20.98 2.64
N ASP A 365 4.79 22.16 2.00
CA ASP A 365 4.62 22.28 0.54
C ASP A 365 5.63 21.41 -0.21
N ASP A 366 6.87 21.31 0.31
CA ASP A 366 7.90 20.46 -0.28
C ASP A 366 7.58 18.98 -0.15
N ALA A 367 6.94 18.55 0.95
CA ALA A 367 6.45 17.18 1.10
C ALA A 367 5.37 16.85 0.06
N VAL A 368 4.41 17.74 -0.19
CA VAL A 368 3.38 17.55 -1.23
C VAL A 368 4.01 17.43 -2.62
N ARG A 369 4.94 18.31 -2.95
CA ARG A 369 5.67 18.26 -4.22
C ARG A 369 6.51 16.99 -4.36
N ALA A 370 7.15 16.57 -3.28
CA ALA A 370 7.92 15.34 -3.25
C ALA A 370 7.02 14.11 -3.43
N ALA A 371 5.85 14.07 -2.76
CA ALA A 371 4.89 12.97 -2.90
C ALA A 371 4.49 12.73 -4.36
N VAL A 372 4.20 13.79 -5.12
CA VAL A 372 3.87 13.67 -6.54
C VAL A 372 5.08 13.27 -7.37
N LYS A 373 6.21 14.00 -7.26
CA LYS A 373 7.40 13.76 -8.10
C LYS A 373 8.03 12.38 -7.86
N LEU A 374 8.17 12.01 -6.58
CA LEU A 374 8.80 10.74 -6.24
C LEU A 374 7.89 9.56 -6.57
N SER A 375 6.58 9.66 -6.30
CA SER A 375 5.65 8.59 -6.68
C SER A 375 5.53 8.45 -8.20
N ALA A 376 5.49 9.56 -8.96
CA ALA A 376 5.48 9.52 -10.43
C ALA A 376 6.71 8.82 -10.99
N ARG A 377 7.88 9.10 -10.40
CA ARG A 377 9.18 8.59 -10.87
C ARG A 377 9.47 7.16 -10.44
N TYR A 378 9.09 6.79 -9.20
CA TYR A 378 9.55 5.56 -8.56
C TYR A 378 8.47 4.50 -8.40
N ILE A 379 7.17 4.84 -8.43
CA ILE A 379 6.05 3.91 -8.32
C ILE A 379 5.40 3.76 -9.69
N SER A 380 5.72 2.68 -10.40
CA SER A 380 5.28 2.43 -11.78
C SER A 380 4.03 1.56 -11.91
N ASP A 381 3.64 0.83 -10.85
CA ASP A 381 2.53 -0.11 -10.81
C ASP A 381 1.18 0.55 -10.45
N ARG A 382 1.19 1.84 -10.07
CA ARG A 382 0.03 2.63 -9.68
C ARG A 382 -0.01 3.96 -10.42
N TYR A 383 -1.16 4.63 -10.41
CA TYR A 383 -1.41 5.87 -11.15
C TYR A 383 -1.62 7.06 -10.23
N LEU A 384 -1.27 8.26 -10.71
CA LEU A 384 -1.63 9.51 -10.07
C LEU A 384 -3.15 9.74 -10.18
N PRO A 385 -3.78 10.42 -9.19
CA PRO A 385 -3.19 10.98 -7.98
C PRO A 385 -3.07 9.98 -6.82
N ASP A 386 -3.70 8.82 -6.92
CA ASP A 386 -3.88 7.84 -5.86
C ASP A 386 -2.55 7.45 -5.18
N LYS A 387 -1.53 7.05 -5.97
CA LYS A 387 -0.20 6.72 -5.43
C LYS A 387 0.47 7.85 -4.66
N ALA A 388 0.25 9.12 -5.04
CA ALA A 388 0.82 10.26 -4.34
C ALA A 388 0.05 10.58 -3.05
N ILE A 389 -1.27 10.38 -3.05
CA ILE A 389 -2.13 10.50 -1.88
C ILE A 389 -1.74 9.43 -0.86
N ASP A 390 -1.63 8.16 -1.27
CA ASP A 390 -1.23 7.05 -0.40
C ASP A 390 0.14 7.29 0.26
N VAL A 391 1.14 7.76 -0.52
CA VAL A 391 2.47 8.09 0.01
C VAL A 391 2.39 9.21 1.04
N MET A 392 1.61 10.25 0.79
CA MET A 392 1.42 11.37 1.71
C MET A 392 0.70 10.93 3.00
N ASP A 393 -0.33 10.11 2.88
CA ASP A 393 -1.11 9.54 4.00
C ASP A 393 -0.22 8.66 4.89
N GLU A 394 0.54 7.75 4.29
CA GLU A 394 1.44 6.86 5.02
C GLU A 394 2.59 7.61 5.69
N ALA A 395 3.15 8.63 5.02
CA ALA A 395 4.19 9.47 5.63
C ALA A 395 3.66 10.23 6.86
N ALA A 396 2.45 10.78 6.78
CA ALA A 396 1.80 11.45 7.90
C ALA A 396 1.50 10.48 9.06
N ALA A 397 1.01 9.27 8.74
CA ALA A 397 0.80 8.22 9.73
C ALA A 397 2.12 7.81 10.42
N ARG A 398 3.21 7.66 9.65
CA ARG A 398 4.53 7.27 10.16
C ARG A 398 5.13 8.34 11.07
N VAL A 399 5.04 9.62 10.69
CA VAL A 399 5.50 10.73 11.55
C VAL A 399 4.74 10.74 12.86
N ARG A 400 3.41 10.53 12.82
CA ARG A 400 2.59 10.40 14.02
C ARG A 400 3.01 9.21 14.89
N MET A 401 3.29 8.05 14.31
CA MET A 401 3.74 6.86 15.05
C MET A 401 5.11 7.08 15.73
N LYS A 402 6.06 7.76 15.07
CA LYS A 402 7.39 8.08 15.65
C LYS A 402 7.26 8.89 16.95
N VAL A 403 6.28 9.79 17.01
CA VAL A 403 6.05 10.66 18.19
C VAL A 403 5.30 9.89 19.29
N TYR A 404 4.41 8.98 18.94
CA TYR A 404 3.66 8.18 19.91
C TYR A 404 4.42 6.97 20.46
N ALA A 405 5.63 6.68 19.97
CA ALA A 405 6.47 5.64 20.54
C ALA A 405 6.72 5.92 22.04
N PRO A 406 6.37 5.00 22.97
CA PRO A 406 6.58 5.23 24.39
C PRO A 406 8.09 5.38 24.63
N SER A 407 8.50 6.49 25.27
CA SER A 407 9.89 6.66 25.67
C SER A 407 10.25 5.59 26.71
N HIS A 408 11.45 5.04 26.63
CA HIS A 408 11.94 4.08 27.64
C HIS A 408 11.79 4.60 29.08
N GLU A 409 11.99 5.90 29.29
CA GLU A 409 11.82 6.55 30.59
C GLU A 409 10.39 6.46 31.12
N LEU A 410 9.39 6.57 30.25
CA LEU A 410 7.97 6.49 30.62
C LEU A 410 7.58 5.05 30.95
N GLN A 411 8.09 4.07 30.19
CA GLN A 411 7.91 2.64 30.48
C GLN A 411 8.54 2.23 31.81
N ASP A 412 9.76 2.72 32.10
CA ASP A 412 10.47 2.43 33.34
C ASP A 412 9.73 3.03 34.57
N LEU A 413 9.13 4.22 34.43
CA LEU A 413 8.33 4.83 35.49
C LEU A 413 6.98 4.13 35.70
N GLU A 414 6.32 3.69 34.61
CA GLU A 414 5.08 2.90 34.70
C GLU A 414 5.36 1.53 35.34
N GLN A 415 6.49 0.89 35.00
CA GLN A 415 6.92 -0.36 35.64
C GLN A 415 7.16 -0.15 37.12
N LYS A 416 7.90 0.91 37.52
CA LYS A 416 8.14 1.27 38.92
C LYS A 416 6.83 1.52 39.68
N LEU A 417 5.87 2.19 39.04
CA LEU A 417 4.56 2.44 39.65
C LEU A 417 3.78 1.13 39.89
N ALA A 418 3.85 0.20 38.91
CA ALA A 418 3.24 -1.12 39.02
C ALA A 418 3.87 -1.95 40.18
N ASP A 419 5.19 -1.90 40.31
CA ASP A 419 5.90 -2.60 41.39
C ASP A 419 5.57 -2.00 42.76
N ILE A 420 5.53 -0.66 42.88
CA ILE A 420 5.08 0.03 44.14
C ILE A 420 3.66 -0.35 44.49
N ASN A 421 2.76 -0.47 43.54
CA ASN A 421 1.36 -0.88 43.80
C ASN A 421 1.28 -2.32 44.25
N LYS A 422 2.07 -3.26 43.67
CA LYS A 422 2.16 -4.65 44.14
C LYS A 422 2.70 -4.75 45.57
N GLU A 423 3.76 -4.01 45.89
CA GLU A 423 4.32 -3.97 47.27
C GLU A 423 3.35 -3.37 48.26
N LYS A 424 2.56 -2.36 47.86
CA LYS A 424 1.51 -1.75 48.67
C LYS A 424 0.38 -2.73 48.95
N GLU A 425 -0.06 -3.54 47.96
CA GLU A 425 -1.06 -4.58 48.17
C GLU A 425 -0.56 -5.69 49.12
N ALA A 426 0.71 -6.08 49.00
CA ALA A 426 1.36 -7.04 49.87
C ALA A 426 1.49 -6.51 51.34
N ALA A 427 1.83 -5.23 51.51
CA ALA A 427 1.92 -4.55 52.81
C ALA A 427 0.51 -4.40 53.46
N LEU A 428 -0.53 -4.19 52.64
CA LEU A 428 -1.91 -4.16 53.11
C LEU A 428 -2.40 -5.54 53.62
N ALA A 429 -2.04 -6.60 52.91
CA ALA A 429 -2.32 -7.98 53.29
C ALA A 429 -1.55 -8.41 54.56
N GLY A 430 -0.40 -7.77 54.86
CA GLY A 430 0.41 -7.97 56.05
C GLY A 430 0.10 -7.03 57.20
N GLU A 431 -0.94 -6.20 57.15
CA GLU A 431 -1.37 -5.19 58.15
C GLU A 431 -0.24 -4.18 58.53
N ASP A 432 0.76 -3.97 57.66
CA ASP A 432 1.86 -3.01 57.85
C ASP A 432 1.46 -1.59 57.37
N PHE A 433 0.76 -0.85 58.21
CA PHE A 433 0.22 0.47 57.84
C PHE A 433 1.30 1.57 57.65
N GLU A 434 2.45 1.47 58.34
CA GLU A 434 3.56 2.43 58.16
C GLU A 434 4.18 2.27 56.78
N LYS A 435 4.41 1.04 56.35
CA LYS A 435 4.95 0.73 55.04
C LYS A 435 3.95 1.09 53.91
N CYS A 436 2.66 0.88 54.15
CA CYS A 436 1.59 1.29 53.22
C CYS A 436 1.55 2.83 53.05
N ALA A 437 1.76 3.61 54.09
CA ALA A 437 1.80 5.09 54.00
C ALA A 437 3.01 5.56 53.19
N SER A 438 4.20 5.00 53.42
CA SER A 438 5.42 5.36 52.69
C SER A 438 5.32 4.98 51.21
N LEU A 439 4.80 3.80 50.86
CA LEU A 439 4.57 3.34 49.48
C LEU A 439 3.50 4.18 48.74
N ARG A 440 2.48 4.64 49.47
CA ARG A 440 1.48 5.57 48.93
C ARG A 440 2.08 6.91 48.53
N ASP A 441 2.99 7.46 49.34
CA ASP A 441 3.65 8.74 49.06
C ASP A 441 4.68 8.59 47.93
N ALA A 442 5.38 7.45 47.85
CA ALA A 442 6.26 7.11 46.72
C ALA A 442 5.44 6.95 45.41
N GLY A 443 4.33 6.24 45.43
CA GLY A 443 3.44 6.09 44.27
C GLY A 443 2.85 7.41 43.78
N LYS A 444 2.51 8.34 44.69
CA LYS A 444 2.08 9.70 44.31
C LYS A 444 3.19 10.51 43.62
N LYS A 445 4.44 10.41 44.09
CA LYS A 445 5.58 11.09 43.45
C LYS A 445 5.81 10.57 42.02
N VAL A 446 5.89 9.25 41.84
CA VAL A 446 6.06 8.63 40.52
C VAL A 446 4.87 8.95 39.61
N SER A 447 3.64 8.96 40.12
CA SER A 447 2.46 9.35 39.33
C SER A 447 2.50 10.85 38.93
N SER A 448 3.04 11.73 39.77
CA SER A 448 3.23 13.15 39.44
C SER A 448 4.33 13.35 38.40
N GLU A 449 5.42 12.57 38.46
CA GLU A 449 6.49 12.56 37.47
C GLU A 449 6.00 12.06 36.10
N ILE A 450 5.25 10.96 36.08
CA ILE A 450 4.59 10.47 34.86
C ILE A 450 3.69 11.56 34.24
N SER A 451 2.89 12.22 35.05
CA SER A 451 1.97 13.28 34.59
C SER A 451 2.72 14.53 34.09
N ALA A 452 3.86 14.87 34.67
CA ALA A 452 4.72 15.96 34.23
C ALA A 452 5.38 15.64 32.89
N LEU A 453 6.00 14.46 32.78
CA LEU A 453 6.59 13.97 31.52
C LEU A 453 5.57 13.82 30.39
N GLN A 454 4.36 13.35 30.68
CA GLN A 454 3.28 13.29 29.70
C GLN A 454 2.82 14.69 29.24
N LYS A 455 2.84 15.69 30.11
CA LYS A 455 2.52 17.09 29.75
C LYS A 455 3.64 17.73 28.94
N GLU A 456 4.89 17.56 29.32
CA GLU A 456 6.06 18.02 28.54
C GLU A 456 6.09 17.36 27.18
N LYS A 457 5.84 16.04 27.11
CA LYS A 457 5.77 15.31 25.85
C LYS A 457 4.68 15.86 24.95
N LYS A 458 3.46 16.09 25.49
CA LYS A 458 2.37 16.69 24.70
C LYS A 458 2.70 18.08 24.15
N GLN A 459 3.38 18.93 24.88
CA GLN A 459 3.78 20.27 24.41
C GLN A 459 4.88 20.21 23.35
N HIS A 460 5.83 19.28 23.48
CA HIS A 460 6.88 19.05 22.49
C HIS A 460 6.41 18.27 21.25
N ASP A 461 5.37 17.46 21.36
CA ASP A 461 4.85 16.61 20.28
C ASP A 461 4.06 17.42 19.25
N ASP A 462 3.32 18.46 19.67
CA ASP A 462 2.58 19.33 18.75
C ASP A 462 3.52 20.18 17.85
N GLU A 463 4.75 20.48 18.28
CA GLU A 463 5.76 21.18 17.47
C GLU A 463 6.54 20.25 16.50
N LYS A 464 6.57 18.93 16.77
CA LYS A 464 7.37 17.95 16.01
C LYS A 464 6.60 17.19 14.93
N LEU A 465 5.29 17.30 14.90
CA LEU A 465 4.44 16.61 13.92
C LEU A 465 4.44 17.36 12.56
N VAL A 466 5.61 17.42 11.91
CA VAL A 466 5.77 18.01 10.59
C VAL A 466 6.25 16.95 9.63
N VAL A 467 5.47 16.73 8.56
CA VAL A 467 5.82 15.84 7.44
C VAL A 467 6.70 16.61 6.48
N THR A 468 7.90 16.12 6.26
CA THR A 468 8.91 16.71 5.38
C THR A 468 9.10 15.89 4.10
N GLU A 469 9.85 16.45 3.14
CA GLU A 469 10.26 15.74 1.93
C GLU A 469 11.01 14.43 2.25
N ASN A 470 11.81 14.41 3.32
CA ASN A 470 12.55 13.21 3.73
C ASN A 470 11.61 12.08 4.21
N ASP A 471 10.53 12.41 4.92
CA ASP A 471 9.56 11.41 5.36
C ASP A 471 8.82 10.79 4.17
N ILE A 472 8.53 11.58 3.14
CA ILE A 472 7.99 11.12 1.86
C ILE A 472 8.99 10.18 1.14
N ALA A 473 10.26 10.61 1.07
CA ALA A 473 11.32 9.81 0.45
C ALA A 473 11.54 8.47 1.17
N ASP A 474 11.42 8.46 2.51
CA ASP A 474 11.49 7.24 3.32
C ASP A 474 10.36 6.25 2.97
N VAL A 475 9.12 6.73 2.79
CA VAL A 475 7.99 5.88 2.41
C VAL A 475 8.17 5.32 1.01
N VAL A 476 8.54 6.17 0.05
CA VAL A 476 8.81 5.71 -1.32
C VAL A 476 9.96 4.70 -1.34
N SER A 477 11.01 4.92 -0.54
CA SER A 477 12.13 3.97 -0.41
C SER A 477 11.68 2.63 0.15
N MET A 478 10.77 2.64 1.14
CA MET A 478 10.24 1.41 1.74
C MET A 478 9.38 0.62 0.74
N TRP A 479 8.56 1.30 -0.06
CA TRP A 479 7.70 0.63 -1.06
C TRP A 479 8.48 0.08 -2.25
N THR A 480 9.49 0.83 -2.70
CA THR A 480 10.23 0.51 -3.92
C THR A 480 11.53 -0.25 -3.66
N GLY A 481 11.99 -0.30 -2.40
CA GLY A 481 13.29 -0.85 -2.04
C GLY A 481 14.49 0.02 -2.50
N VAL A 482 14.23 1.20 -3.06
CA VAL A 482 15.26 2.12 -3.56
C VAL A 482 15.51 3.22 -2.54
N PRO A 483 16.75 3.52 -2.15
CA PRO A 483 17.06 4.67 -1.33
C PRO A 483 16.80 5.95 -2.14
N VAL A 484 15.57 6.51 -1.97
CA VAL A 484 15.08 7.70 -2.71
C VAL A 484 15.47 9.00 -2.01
N GLN A 485 16.08 8.91 -0.82
CA GLN A 485 16.56 10.10 -0.13
C GLN A 485 17.34 10.97 -1.13
N GLN A 486 17.03 12.27 -1.14
CA GLN A 486 17.76 13.24 -1.98
C GLN A 486 19.24 12.91 -1.92
N ILE A 487 19.93 13.11 -3.05
CA ILE A 487 21.39 13.02 -3.12
C ILE A 487 21.93 13.93 -2.00
N THR A 488 21.96 13.39 -0.79
CA THR A 488 22.60 14.05 0.33
C THR A 488 24.05 14.26 -0.05
N GLU A 489 24.72 15.22 0.51
CA GLU A 489 26.18 15.40 0.30
C GLU A 489 26.93 14.06 0.39
N THR A 490 26.45 13.15 1.28
CA THR A 490 27.00 11.79 1.45
C THR A 490 26.78 10.88 0.24
N GLU A 491 25.64 10.97 -0.48
CA GLU A 491 25.38 10.14 -1.68
C GLU A 491 26.14 10.69 -2.89
N SER A 492 26.22 12.02 -3.02
CA SER A 492 27.11 12.65 -4.01
C SER A 492 28.56 12.22 -3.80
N GLN A 493 29.03 12.18 -2.56
CA GLN A 493 30.36 11.68 -2.23
C GLN A 493 30.53 10.19 -2.57
N ARG A 494 29.54 9.35 -2.23
CA ARG A 494 29.55 7.92 -2.60
C ARG A 494 29.64 7.71 -4.11
N LEU A 495 28.88 8.48 -4.90
CA LEU A 495 28.95 8.39 -6.37
C LEU A 495 30.28 8.90 -6.93
N LEU A 496 30.93 9.88 -6.28
CA LEU A 496 32.27 10.32 -6.62
C LEU A 496 33.30 9.23 -6.33
N HIS A 497 33.15 8.49 -5.22
CA HIS A 497 34.03 7.39 -4.82
C HIS A 497 33.59 6.01 -5.36
N LEU A 498 32.61 5.97 -6.26
CA LEU A 498 32.07 4.70 -6.81
C LEU A 498 33.17 3.83 -7.45
N GLU A 499 34.16 4.43 -8.09
CA GLU A 499 35.30 3.71 -8.67
C GLU A 499 36.10 2.97 -7.61
N GLU A 500 36.40 3.63 -6.49
CA GLU A 500 37.13 3.04 -5.36
C GLU A 500 36.36 1.89 -4.73
N GLU A 501 35.05 2.07 -4.56
CA GLU A 501 34.17 1.02 -4.01
C GLU A 501 34.05 -0.19 -4.92
N LEU A 502 33.98 0.01 -6.23
CA LEU A 502 33.98 -1.08 -7.21
C LEU A 502 35.34 -1.82 -7.22
N HIS A 503 36.47 -1.09 -7.10
CA HIS A 503 37.82 -1.68 -7.02
C HIS A 503 38.06 -2.51 -5.78
N LYS A 504 37.30 -2.33 -4.69
CA LYS A 504 37.39 -3.21 -3.51
C LYS A 504 37.04 -4.66 -3.82
N ARG A 505 36.27 -4.89 -4.85
CA ARG A 505 35.79 -6.23 -5.26
C ARG A 505 36.26 -6.65 -6.65
N VAL A 506 36.43 -5.68 -7.55
CA VAL A 506 36.82 -5.93 -8.95
C VAL A 506 38.27 -5.51 -9.14
N ILE A 507 39.14 -6.49 -9.32
CA ILE A 507 40.58 -6.29 -9.44
C ILE A 507 40.97 -6.11 -10.90
N SER A 508 41.90 -5.17 -11.16
CA SER A 508 42.61 -4.99 -12.46
C SER A 508 41.77 -4.56 -13.65
N GLN A 509 40.54 -4.13 -13.50
CA GLN A 509 39.65 -3.78 -14.61
C GLN A 509 39.37 -2.25 -14.66
N ASP A 510 40.44 -1.42 -14.53
CA ASP A 510 40.31 0.04 -14.35
C ASP A 510 39.47 0.71 -15.44
N ASP A 511 39.69 0.34 -16.72
CA ASP A 511 38.93 0.85 -17.85
C ASP A 511 37.44 0.54 -17.73
N ALA A 512 37.11 -0.70 -17.32
CA ALA A 512 35.71 -1.15 -17.15
C ALA A 512 35.01 -0.40 -15.99
N VAL A 513 35.67 -0.31 -14.85
CA VAL A 513 35.17 0.36 -13.65
C VAL A 513 34.96 1.85 -13.90
N THR A 514 35.94 2.51 -14.49
CA THR A 514 35.86 3.95 -14.79
C THR A 514 34.72 4.28 -15.78
N VAL A 515 34.58 3.49 -16.87
CA VAL A 515 33.52 3.72 -17.85
C VAL A 515 32.13 3.51 -17.26
N VAL A 516 31.95 2.43 -16.49
CA VAL A 516 30.67 2.15 -15.82
C VAL A 516 30.35 3.24 -14.80
N ALA A 517 31.30 3.64 -13.97
CA ALA A 517 31.10 4.68 -12.96
C ALA A 517 30.76 6.04 -13.59
N LYS A 518 31.44 6.43 -14.70
CA LYS A 518 31.11 7.65 -15.45
C LYS A 518 29.69 7.63 -16.03
N ALA A 519 29.25 6.50 -16.59
CA ALA A 519 27.92 6.36 -17.16
C ALA A 519 26.84 6.47 -16.07
N VAL A 520 27.04 5.84 -14.93
CA VAL A 520 26.15 5.92 -13.77
C VAL A 520 26.09 7.34 -13.22
N ARG A 521 27.22 8.01 -13.03
CA ARG A 521 27.26 9.42 -12.58
C ARG A 521 26.51 10.34 -13.55
N ARG A 522 26.69 10.18 -14.85
CA ARG A 522 25.97 10.95 -15.88
C ARG A 522 24.46 10.75 -15.81
N ALA A 523 23.99 9.51 -15.62
CA ALA A 523 22.58 9.20 -15.48
C ALA A 523 21.97 9.77 -14.19
N ARG A 524 22.68 9.65 -13.06
CA ARG A 524 22.21 10.19 -11.77
C ARG A 524 22.23 11.72 -11.73
N ALA A 525 23.15 12.36 -12.45
CA ALA A 525 23.15 13.82 -12.61
C ALA A 525 22.03 14.37 -13.53
N GLY A 526 21.14 13.50 -14.05
CA GLY A 526 20.05 13.93 -14.93
C GLY A 526 20.47 14.36 -16.34
N LEU A 527 21.72 14.05 -16.75
CA LEU A 527 22.27 14.43 -18.06
C LEU A 527 22.02 13.37 -19.15
N LYS A 528 21.23 12.33 -18.84
CA LYS A 528 20.85 11.25 -19.75
C LYS A 528 19.44 11.45 -20.29
N ASP A 529 19.17 10.86 -21.48
CA ASP A 529 17.81 10.78 -22.03
C ASP A 529 16.88 10.04 -21.07
N ALA A 530 15.78 10.70 -20.70
CA ALA A 530 14.82 10.20 -19.72
C ALA A 530 14.13 8.89 -20.15
N ASN A 531 14.14 8.59 -21.46
CA ASN A 531 13.47 7.40 -22.01
C ASN A 531 14.37 6.17 -22.11
N ARG A 532 15.62 6.23 -21.70
CA ARG A 532 16.59 5.12 -21.86
C ARG A 532 17.00 4.54 -20.49
N PRO A 533 17.39 3.26 -20.41
CA PRO A 533 17.95 2.64 -19.20
C PRO A 533 19.11 3.44 -18.61
N ILE A 534 19.40 3.35 -17.29
CA ILE A 534 20.51 4.05 -16.61
C ILE A 534 21.84 3.84 -17.34
N GLY A 535 22.12 2.63 -17.82
CA GLY A 535 23.29 2.26 -18.57
C GLY A 535 23.05 0.98 -19.36
N SER A 536 23.68 0.89 -20.53
CA SER A 536 23.69 -0.32 -21.35
C SER A 536 25.13 -0.66 -21.74
N PHE A 537 25.61 -1.83 -21.33
CA PHE A 537 26.99 -2.23 -21.44
C PHE A 537 27.14 -3.59 -22.10
N LEU A 538 28.12 -3.73 -22.99
CA LEU A 538 28.54 -5.03 -23.52
C LEU A 538 29.94 -5.36 -22.99
N PHE A 539 30.03 -6.39 -22.14
CA PHE A 539 31.29 -6.86 -21.54
C PHE A 539 31.85 -8.02 -22.33
N LEU A 540 33.00 -7.82 -22.91
CA LEU A 540 33.71 -8.79 -23.74
C LEU A 540 34.96 -9.33 -23.03
N GLY A 541 35.26 -10.59 -23.22
CA GLY A 541 36.53 -11.18 -22.70
C GLY A 541 36.35 -12.62 -22.25
N PRO A 542 37.46 -13.28 -21.85
CA PRO A 542 37.43 -14.69 -21.44
C PRO A 542 36.58 -14.92 -20.18
N SER A 543 36.31 -16.18 -19.89
CA SER A 543 35.56 -16.56 -18.65
C SER A 543 36.44 -16.28 -17.40
N GLY A 544 35.83 -15.88 -16.30
CA GLY A 544 36.50 -15.72 -15.02
C GLY A 544 37.34 -14.46 -14.83
N VAL A 545 37.20 -13.42 -15.69
CA VAL A 545 37.90 -12.13 -15.57
C VAL A 545 37.20 -11.07 -14.75
N GLY A 546 36.03 -11.38 -14.18
CA GLY A 546 35.27 -10.48 -13.30
C GLY A 546 34.04 -9.81 -13.92
N LYS A 547 33.60 -10.19 -15.15
CA LYS A 547 32.41 -9.60 -15.80
C LYS A 547 31.15 -9.66 -14.92
N THR A 548 30.80 -10.84 -14.42
CA THR A 548 29.63 -11.06 -13.53
C THR A 548 29.83 -10.43 -12.16
N GLU A 549 31.06 -10.38 -11.64
CA GLU A 549 31.37 -9.77 -10.34
C GLU A 549 31.20 -8.24 -10.38
N LEU A 550 31.61 -7.60 -11.49
CA LEU A 550 31.34 -6.17 -11.66
C LEU A 550 29.84 -5.87 -11.69
N ALA A 551 29.02 -6.69 -12.37
CA ALA A 551 27.57 -6.54 -12.39
C ALA A 551 26.95 -6.71 -10.99
N ARG A 552 27.41 -7.71 -10.23
CA ARG A 552 26.95 -7.96 -8.85
C ARG A 552 27.34 -6.83 -7.90
N THR A 553 28.60 -6.38 -7.97
CA THR A 553 29.08 -5.27 -7.14
C THR A 553 28.34 -3.97 -7.47
N LEU A 554 28.06 -3.73 -8.75
CA LEU A 554 27.30 -2.58 -9.19
C LEU A 554 25.88 -2.61 -8.65
N ALA A 555 25.20 -3.77 -8.64
CA ALA A 555 23.88 -3.92 -8.05
C ALA A 555 23.89 -3.59 -6.55
N THR A 556 24.89 -4.07 -5.81
CA THR A 556 25.06 -3.78 -4.39
C THR A 556 25.29 -2.30 -4.13
N GLN A 557 26.14 -1.63 -4.93
CA GLN A 557 26.48 -0.22 -4.73
C GLN A 557 25.36 0.75 -5.15
N LEU A 558 24.63 0.43 -6.22
CA LEU A 558 23.57 1.30 -6.74
C LEU A 558 22.21 1.07 -6.09
N PHE A 559 21.89 -0.19 -5.78
CA PHE A 559 20.57 -0.61 -5.36
C PHE A 559 20.56 -1.30 -3.98
N GLY A 560 21.67 -1.25 -3.25
CA GLY A 560 21.77 -1.65 -1.85
C GLY A 560 21.91 -3.16 -1.59
N SER A 561 21.55 -4.04 -2.55
CA SER A 561 21.66 -5.51 -2.41
C SER A 561 22.14 -6.17 -3.70
N ALA A 562 22.89 -7.26 -3.55
CA ALA A 562 23.23 -8.16 -4.66
C ALA A 562 21.99 -8.87 -5.25
N ASP A 563 20.91 -8.99 -4.48
CA ASP A 563 19.64 -9.60 -4.90
C ASP A 563 18.87 -8.73 -5.91
N ASN A 564 19.25 -7.46 -6.05
CA ASN A 564 18.74 -6.56 -7.08
C ASN A 564 19.47 -6.76 -8.43
N MET A 565 20.06 -7.94 -8.63
CA MET A 565 20.58 -8.39 -9.92
C MET A 565 19.70 -9.50 -10.48
N ILE A 566 19.08 -9.23 -11.64
CA ILE A 566 18.34 -10.21 -12.45
C ILE A 566 19.33 -10.84 -13.42
N ARG A 567 19.58 -12.14 -13.30
CA ARG A 567 20.50 -12.86 -14.22
C ARG A 567 19.71 -13.79 -15.11
N ILE A 568 19.93 -13.65 -16.41
CA ILE A 568 19.34 -14.49 -17.45
C ILE A 568 20.47 -15.09 -18.28
N ASP A 569 20.54 -16.41 -18.33
CA ASP A 569 21.52 -17.15 -19.11
C ASP A 569 20.98 -17.37 -20.54
N MET A 570 21.61 -16.74 -21.52
CA MET A 570 21.15 -16.79 -22.91
C MET A 570 21.37 -18.13 -23.59
N SER A 571 22.06 -19.06 -22.94
CA SER A 571 22.16 -20.45 -23.43
C SER A 571 20.83 -21.20 -23.36
N GLU A 572 19.87 -20.75 -22.50
CA GLU A 572 18.51 -21.27 -22.44
C GLU A 572 17.58 -20.70 -23.51
N PHE A 573 18.01 -19.63 -24.20
CA PHE A 573 17.22 -18.87 -25.17
C PHE A 573 17.79 -18.92 -26.60
N MET A 574 18.35 -20.07 -27.00
CA MET A 574 18.90 -20.28 -28.32
C MET A 574 17.82 -20.40 -29.40
N GLU A 575 16.66 -20.95 -29.05
CA GLU A 575 15.56 -21.19 -29.98
C GLU A 575 14.62 -19.98 -30.07
N LYS A 576 14.02 -19.76 -31.25
CA LYS A 576 13.08 -18.64 -31.45
C LYS A 576 11.89 -18.65 -30.49
N TYR A 577 11.38 -19.84 -30.18
CA TYR A 577 10.24 -19.99 -29.28
C TYR A 577 10.58 -19.71 -27.82
N SER A 578 11.83 -19.84 -27.41
CA SER A 578 12.25 -19.56 -26.03
C SER A 578 12.22 -18.06 -25.69
N VAL A 579 12.35 -17.16 -26.70
CA VAL A 579 12.26 -15.71 -26.49
C VAL A 579 10.87 -15.29 -25.99
N SER A 580 9.80 -16.02 -26.35
CA SER A 580 8.46 -15.77 -25.82
C SER A 580 8.36 -16.00 -24.31
N ARG A 581 9.22 -16.83 -23.71
CA ARG A 581 9.28 -16.98 -22.23
C ARG A 581 9.74 -15.70 -21.54
N LEU A 582 10.55 -14.86 -22.18
CA LEU A 582 11.02 -13.60 -21.60
C LEU A 582 9.90 -12.56 -21.48
N VAL A 583 8.95 -12.57 -22.42
CA VAL A 583 7.86 -11.56 -22.53
C VAL A 583 6.50 -12.15 -22.15
N GLY A 584 6.39 -13.46 -22.14
CA GLY A 584 5.16 -14.24 -21.98
C GLY A 584 4.64 -14.80 -23.29
N ALA A 585 3.96 -15.95 -23.23
CA ALA A 585 3.40 -16.61 -24.39
C ALA A 585 2.20 -15.84 -24.96
N PRO A 586 1.98 -15.80 -26.28
CA PRO A 586 0.79 -15.21 -26.88
C PRO A 586 -0.51 -15.91 -26.45
N PRO A 587 -1.68 -15.25 -26.53
CA PRO A 587 -2.95 -15.85 -26.20
C PRO A 587 -3.20 -17.15 -27.01
N GLY A 588 -3.58 -18.22 -26.30
CA GLY A 588 -3.86 -19.53 -26.91
C GLY A 588 -2.67 -20.50 -26.94
N TYR A 589 -1.49 -20.10 -26.48
CA TYR A 589 -0.34 -20.99 -26.33
C TYR A 589 -0.16 -21.43 -24.88
N VAL A 590 0.46 -22.62 -24.72
CA VAL A 590 0.79 -23.15 -23.37
C VAL A 590 1.75 -22.18 -22.67
N GLY A 591 1.48 -21.84 -21.40
CA GLY A 591 2.26 -20.86 -20.63
C GLY A 591 1.77 -19.41 -20.70
N TYR A 592 0.61 -19.13 -21.32
CA TYR A 592 0.05 -17.76 -21.37
C TYR A 592 -0.26 -17.17 -19.98
N GLU A 593 -0.65 -18.01 -19.01
CA GLU A 593 -0.95 -17.59 -17.64
C GLU A 593 0.31 -17.31 -16.80
N GLU A 594 1.44 -17.94 -17.13
CA GLU A 594 2.69 -17.90 -16.36
C GLU A 594 3.42 -16.54 -16.44
N GLY A 595 3.05 -15.66 -17.37
CA GLY A 595 3.71 -14.36 -17.56
C GLY A 595 5.09 -14.46 -18.24
N GLY A 596 5.85 -13.36 -18.30
CA GLY A 596 7.19 -13.34 -18.92
C GLY A 596 8.29 -13.26 -17.86
N GLU A 597 9.28 -14.13 -17.93
CA GLU A 597 10.38 -14.24 -16.96
C GLU A 597 11.13 -12.91 -16.78
N LEU A 598 11.47 -12.22 -17.86
CA LEU A 598 12.12 -10.90 -17.82
C LEU A 598 11.15 -9.81 -17.37
N THR A 599 9.95 -9.78 -17.96
CA THR A 599 8.98 -8.72 -17.70
C THR A 599 8.45 -8.76 -16.27
N ASP A 600 8.20 -9.94 -15.71
CA ASP A 600 7.74 -10.09 -14.35
C ASP A 600 8.86 -9.80 -13.33
N ALA A 601 10.11 -10.27 -13.58
CA ALA A 601 11.24 -9.98 -12.72
C ALA A 601 11.56 -8.47 -12.65
N VAL A 602 11.47 -7.74 -13.77
CA VAL A 602 11.68 -6.28 -13.78
C VAL A 602 10.52 -5.54 -13.14
N ARG A 603 9.29 -6.02 -13.28
CA ARG A 603 8.13 -5.44 -12.59
C ARG A 603 8.24 -5.59 -11.07
N GLU A 604 8.74 -6.74 -10.58
CA GLU A 604 8.99 -6.96 -9.17
C GLU A 604 10.18 -6.15 -8.64
N LYS A 605 11.22 -5.98 -9.49
CA LYS A 605 12.45 -5.26 -9.15
C LYS A 605 12.77 -4.19 -10.21
N PRO A 606 12.03 -3.07 -10.25
CA PRO A 606 12.20 -2.04 -11.27
C PRO A 606 13.56 -1.32 -11.17
N TYR A 607 14.23 -1.42 -10.04
CA TYR A 607 15.59 -0.91 -9.78
C TYR A 607 16.57 -2.07 -9.67
N SER A 608 17.08 -2.52 -10.80
CA SER A 608 17.92 -3.71 -10.85
C SER A 608 19.02 -3.59 -11.90
N VAL A 609 20.05 -4.41 -11.73
CA VAL A 609 21.02 -4.71 -12.77
C VAL A 609 20.56 -5.96 -13.51
N ILE A 610 20.25 -5.83 -14.78
CA ILE A 610 19.88 -6.97 -15.62
C ILE A 610 21.13 -7.47 -16.31
N LEU A 611 21.52 -8.70 -16.01
CA LEU A 611 22.68 -9.38 -16.59
C LEU A 611 22.20 -10.44 -17.57
N PHE A 612 22.40 -10.20 -18.86
CA PHE A 612 22.28 -11.20 -19.90
C PHE A 612 23.63 -11.88 -20.12
N ASP A 613 23.75 -13.13 -19.68
CA ASP A 613 25.01 -13.87 -19.74
C ASP A 613 25.10 -14.65 -21.07
N GLU A 614 26.29 -14.65 -21.71
CA GLU A 614 26.57 -15.35 -22.97
C GLU A 614 25.61 -14.95 -24.14
N VAL A 615 25.46 -13.65 -24.39
CA VAL A 615 24.52 -13.10 -25.41
C VAL A 615 24.80 -13.58 -26.85
N GLU A 616 26.02 -14.05 -27.17
CA GLU A 616 26.35 -14.66 -28.44
C GLU A 616 25.54 -15.94 -28.73
N LYS A 617 24.97 -16.57 -27.71
CA LYS A 617 24.14 -17.77 -27.86
C LYS A 617 22.68 -17.48 -28.12
N ALA A 618 22.25 -16.23 -27.88
CA ALA A 618 20.86 -15.83 -28.04
C ALA A 618 20.38 -15.90 -29.49
N SER A 619 19.09 -16.16 -29.68
CA SER A 619 18.45 -16.08 -30.99
C SER A 619 18.40 -14.63 -31.50
N SER A 620 18.30 -14.46 -32.84
CA SER A 620 18.19 -13.13 -33.44
C SER A 620 16.99 -12.30 -32.95
N ASP A 621 15.93 -12.94 -32.52
CA ASP A 621 14.69 -12.28 -32.07
C ASP A 621 14.87 -11.63 -30.70
N PHE A 622 15.78 -12.15 -29.88
CA PHE A 622 16.18 -11.51 -28.62
C PHE A 622 16.76 -10.10 -28.84
N PHE A 623 17.61 -9.93 -29.83
CA PHE A 623 18.20 -8.61 -30.12
C PHE A 623 17.14 -7.61 -30.59
N ASN A 624 16.13 -8.06 -31.34
CA ASN A 624 15.02 -7.21 -31.76
C ASN A 624 14.20 -6.75 -30.56
N LEU A 625 13.99 -7.61 -29.58
CA LEU A 625 13.33 -7.28 -28.32
C LEU A 625 14.16 -6.27 -27.50
N LEU A 626 15.47 -6.47 -27.39
CA LEU A 626 16.35 -5.54 -26.69
C LEU A 626 16.41 -4.15 -27.34
N LEU A 627 16.25 -4.04 -28.65
CA LEU A 627 16.20 -2.73 -29.33
C LEU A 627 15.10 -1.84 -28.74
N GLN A 628 13.92 -2.40 -28.45
CA GLN A 628 12.82 -1.65 -27.84
C GLN A 628 13.20 -1.16 -26.43
N VAL A 629 13.84 -2.03 -25.64
CA VAL A 629 14.27 -1.68 -24.29
C VAL A 629 15.36 -0.60 -24.31
N LEU A 630 16.34 -0.72 -25.20
CA LEU A 630 17.47 0.23 -25.29
C LEU A 630 17.06 1.61 -25.83
N ASP A 631 16.02 1.70 -26.68
CA ASP A 631 15.56 2.97 -27.25
C ASP A 631 14.50 3.65 -26.42
N GLU A 632 13.46 2.89 -26.05
CA GLU A 632 12.26 3.44 -25.40
C GLU A 632 12.23 3.20 -23.89
N GLY A 633 13.19 2.42 -23.36
CA GLY A 633 13.23 2.08 -21.92
C GLY A 633 12.00 1.32 -21.42
N ARG A 634 11.26 0.68 -22.33
CA ARG A 634 10.04 -0.06 -22.00
C ARG A 634 9.91 -1.32 -22.84
N LEU A 635 9.14 -2.28 -22.33
CA LEU A 635 8.81 -3.51 -23.03
C LEU A 635 7.35 -3.86 -22.74
N THR A 636 6.59 -4.21 -23.78
CA THR A 636 5.20 -4.63 -23.61
C THR A 636 5.13 -6.16 -23.48
N ASP A 637 4.50 -6.65 -22.42
CA ASP A 637 4.28 -8.09 -22.20
C ASP A 637 3.19 -8.66 -23.12
N SER A 638 3.04 -9.99 -23.12
CA SER A 638 2.02 -10.68 -23.91
C SER A 638 0.58 -10.37 -23.49
N LYS A 639 0.39 -9.80 -22.28
CA LYS A 639 -0.90 -9.34 -21.74
C LYS A 639 -1.19 -7.87 -22.09
N GLY A 640 -0.31 -7.22 -22.88
CA GLY A 640 -0.44 -5.82 -23.27
C GLY A 640 0.00 -4.80 -22.22
N ARG A 641 0.61 -5.24 -21.11
CA ARG A 641 1.09 -4.35 -20.05
C ARG A 641 2.50 -3.88 -20.39
N THR A 642 2.76 -2.60 -20.17
CA THR A 642 4.07 -1.99 -20.39
C THR A 642 4.91 -2.08 -19.12
N VAL A 643 6.12 -2.66 -19.24
CA VAL A 643 7.12 -2.76 -18.16
C VAL A 643 8.19 -1.72 -18.40
N ASP A 644 8.58 -0.99 -17.35
CA ASP A 644 9.52 0.12 -17.38
C ASP A 644 10.95 -0.35 -17.06
N PHE A 645 11.88 -0.08 -17.98
CA PHE A 645 13.31 -0.40 -17.87
C PHE A 645 14.19 0.85 -17.65
N ARG A 646 13.62 2.05 -17.56
CA ARG A 646 14.37 3.31 -17.45
C ARG A 646 15.24 3.39 -16.20
N ASN A 647 14.86 2.68 -15.16
CA ASN A 647 15.57 2.63 -13.88
C ASN A 647 16.50 1.42 -13.75
N THR A 648 16.71 0.66 -14.82
CA THR A 648 17.60 -0.52 -14.83
C THR A 648 18.95 -0.22 -15.44
N VAL A 649 19.96 -1.02 -15.07
CA VAL A 649 21.26 -1.08 -15.74
C VAL A 649 21.32 -2.40 -16.52
N ILE A 650 21.54 -2.34 -17.82
CA ILE A 650 21.62 -3.51 -18.70
C ILE A 650 23.05 -3.86 -18.94
N ILE A 651 23.44 -5.07 -18.57
CA ILE A 651 24.77 -5.63 -18.80
C ILE A 651 24.63 -6.90 -19.63
N MET A 652 25.32 -6.95 -20.72
CA MET A 652 25.43 -8.12 -21.58
C MET A 652 26.84 -8.65 -21.53
N THR A 653 27.05 -9.95 -21.31
CA THR A 653 28.37 -10.55 -21.34
C THR A 653 28.52 -11.40 -22.60
N SER A 654 29.72 -11.43 -23.14
CA SER A 654 30.05 -12.28 -24.26
C SER A 654 31.51 -12.75 -24.21
N ASN A 655 31.73 -13.95 -24.73
CA ASN A 655 33.06 -14.54 -24.90
C ASN A 655 33.57 -14.40 -26.34
N LEU A 656 32.93 -13.60 -27.20
CA LEU A 656 33.34 -13.34 -28.58
C LEU A 656 34.75 -12.75 -28.61
N GLY A 657 35.60 -13.28 -29.48
CA GLY A 657 36.96 -12.86 -29.64
C GLY A 657 37.91 -13.17 -28.48
N ALA A 658 37.45 -13.94 -27.45
CA ALA A 658 38.30 -14.31 -26.32
C ALA A 658 39.56 -15.10 -26.73
N SER A 659 39.57 -15.74 -27.92
CA SER A 659 40.72 -16.43 -28.50
C SER A 659 41.89 -15.51 -28.79
N HIS A 660 41.63 -14.23 -29.12
CA HIS A 660 42.67 -13.22 -29.38
C HIS A 660 43.41 -12.76 -28.13
N LEU A 661 42.82 -13.01 -26.95
CA LEU A 661 43.39 -12.69 -25.65
C LEU A 661 44.20 -13.85 -25.02
N LYS A 662 44.27 -15.00 -25.68
CA LYS A 662 45.14 -16.10 -25.19
C LYS A 662 46.59 -15.72 -25.37
N PRO A 663 47.46 -15.98 -24.37
CA PRO A 663 48.90 -15.79 -24.58
C PRO A 663 49.31 -16.65 -25.77
N SER A 664 49.80 -16.00 -26.82
CA SER A 664 50.41 -16.71 -27.92
C SER A 664 51.55 -17.55 -27.37
N ALA A 665 51.55 -18.86 -27.70
CA ALA A 665 52.73 -19.71 -27.40
C ALA A 665 53.99 -18.99 -27.92
N PRO A 666 55.12 -19.06 -27.21
CA PRO A 666 56.31 -18.34 -27.62
C PRO A 666 56.65 -18.77 -29.05
N VAL A 667 56.48 -17.82 -30.01
CA VAL A 667 57.00 -17.99 -31.35
C VAL A 667 58.48 -18.16 -31.18
N MET A 668 59.03 -19.35 -31.56
CA MET A 668 60.43 -19.63 -31.58
C MET A 668 61.13 -18.66 -32.56
N GLY A 669 61.72 -17.60 -32.06
CA GLY A 669 62.48 -16.64 -32.87
C GLY A 669 62.76 -15.36 -32.10
N PHE A 670 63.94 -15.30 -31.46
CA PHE A 670 64.65 -14.07 -31.00
C PHE A 670 63.82 -12.92 -30.45
N SER A 671 63.56 -12.90 -29.15
CA SER A 671 63.52 -11.66 -28.39
C SER A 671 64.22 -11.86 -27.05
N THR A 672 65.42 -11.27 -27.03
CA THR A 672 66.18 -11.02 -25.83
C THR A 672 65.45 -10.01 -24.97
N GLY A 673 65.13 -10.39 -23.81
CA GLY A 673 64.94 -9.52 -22.66
C GLY A 673 63.72 -8.62 -22.60
N GLY A 674 62.87 -8.94 -21.58
CA GLY A 674 61.96 -7.94 -21.02
C GLY A 674 60.51 -8.19 -21.30
N ASP A 675 59.83 -8.90 -20.43
CA ASP A 675 58.41 -8.77 -20.17
C ASP A 675 58.10 -7.33 -19.66
N SER A 676 58.14 -6.34 -20.57
CA SER A 676 57.82 -4.98 -20.17
C SER A 676 56.27 -4.83 -20.15
N GLU A 677 55.76 -4.18 -19.18
CA GLU A 677 54.33 -3.82 -19.02
C GLU A 677 53.78 -3.13 -20.32
N LYS A 678 54.68 -2.42 -21.03
CA LYS A 678 54.39 -1.77 -22.29
C LYS A 678 54.13 -2.75 -23.45
N ASP A 679 54.79 -3.90 -23.47
CA ASP A 679 54.58 -4.92 -24.52
C ASP A 679 53.25 -5.64 -24.33
N ARG A 680 52.83 -5.87 -23.10
CA ARG A 680 51.50 -6.41 -22.74
C ARG A 680 50.38 -5.43 -23.10
N GLU A 681 50.56 -4.12 -22.82
CA GLU A 681 49.59 -3.10 -23.21
C GLU A 681 49.42 -2.97 -24.71
N SER A 682 50.52 -3.05 -25.47
CA SER A 682 50.47 -2.99 -26.94
C SER A 682 49.75 -4.21 -27.53
N ALA A 683 50.07 -5.41 -27.02
CA ALA A 683 49.40 -6.65 -27.42
C ALA A 683 47.88 -6.63 -27.08
N PHE A 684 47.53 -6.10 -25.92
CA PHE A 684 46.14 -5.93 -25.56
C PHE A 684 45.42 -4.94 -26.50
N LYS A 685 46.04 -3.85 -26.89
CA LYS A 685 45.46 -2.88 -27.84
C LYS A 685 45.21 -3.49 -29.21
N GLU A 686 46.11 -4.36 -29.70
CA GLU A 686 45.92 -5.10 -30.96
C GLU A 686 44.78 -6.12 -30.82
N ALA A 687 44.79 -6.95 -29.77
CA ALA A 687 43.71 -7.91 -29.50
C ALA A 687 42.34 -7.21 -29.38
N LYS A 688 42.30 -6.04 -28.74
CA LYS A 688 41.06 -5.22 -28.63
C LYS A 688 40.52 -4.82 -30.00
N LYS A 689 41.37 -4.49 -30.97
CA LYS A 689 40.95 -4.16 -32.33
C LYS A 689 40.34 -5.37 -33.06
N GLU A 690 40.95 -6.54 -32.89
CA GLU A 690 40.46 -7.78 -33.50
C GLU A 690 39.12 -8.20 -32.89
N ILE A 691 39.01 -8.14 -31.53
CA ILE A 691 37.77 -8.40 -30.83
C ILE A 691 36.64 -7.45 -31.33
N MET A 692 36.94 -6.16 -31.44
CA MET A 692 35.97 -5.19 -31.97
C MET A 692 35.57 -5.45 -33.43
N ALA A 693 36.47 -6.02 -34.26
CA ALA A 693 36.11 -6.45 -35.62
C ALA A 693 35.19 -7.64 -35.60
N ASP A 694 35.40 -8.64 -34.73
CA ASP A 694 34.53 -9.79 -34.56
C ASP A 694 33.14 -9.37 -34.03
N VAL A 695 33.08 -8.46 -33.08
CA VAL A 695 31.82 -7.91 -32.54
C VAL A 695 31.02 -7.22 -33.64
N LYS A 696 31.67 -6.39 -34.47
CA LYS A 696 31.01 -5.72 -35.63
C LYS A 696 30.54 -6.70 -36.70
N ARG A 697 31.16 -7.87 -36.79
CA ARG A 697 30.75 -8.93 -37.75
C ARG A 697 29.58 -9.73 -37.21
N PHE A 698 29.52 -9.94 -35.89
CA PHE A 698 28.47 -10.73 -35.22
C PHE A 698 27.18 -9.95 -34.98
N PHE A 699 27.29 -8.77 -34.36
CA PHE A 699 26.13 -7.95 -34.04
C PHE A 699 25.79 -6.95 -35.16
N ARG A 700 24.49 -6.71 -35.34
CA ARG A 700 24.02 -5.72 -36.32
C ARG A 700 24.44 -4.31 -35.90
N PRO A 701 24.78 -3.41 -36.84
CA PRO A 701 25.18 -2.04 -36.52
C PRO A 701 24.12 -1.26 -35.73
N GLU A 702 22.83 -1.48 -36.00
CA GLU A 702 21.72 -0.85 -35.32
C GLU A 702 21.68 -1.19 -33.83
N PHE A 703 22.05 -2.41 -33.45
CA PHE A 703 22.15 -2.84 -32.07
C PHE A 703 23.35 -2.24 -31.34
N LEU A 704 24.54 -2.28 -31.99
CA LEU A 704 25.75 -1.72 -31.39
C LEU A 704 25.66 -0.21 -31.15
N ASN A 705 24.97 0.54 -32.04
CA ASN A 705 24.80 1.99 -31.90
C ASN A 705 23.86 2.39 -30.72
N ARG A 706 23.12 1.45 -30.15
CA ARG A 706 22.22 1.70 -28.99
C ARG A 706 22.84 1.33 -27.65
N ILE A 707 23.96 0.60 -27.69
CA ILE A 707 24.73 0.29 -26.50
C ILE A 707 25.56 1.50 -26.11
N ASP A 708 25.48 1.92 -24.84
CA ASP A 708 26.23 3.09 -24.35
C ASP A 708 27.74 2.84 -24.47
N GLU A 709 28.22 1.67 -24.02
CA GLU A 709 29.66 1.38 -24.04
C GLU A 709 29.92 -0.12 -24.25
N ILE A 710 30.99 -0.39 -25.00
CA ILE A 710 31.52 -1.74 -25.26
C ILE A 710 32.86 -1.86 -24.56
N ILE A 711 32.97 -2.77 -23.61
CA ILE A 711 34.11 -2.88 -22.71
C ILE A 711 34.79 -4.23 -22.89
N VAL A 712 36.11 -4.21 -23.17
CA VAL A 712 36.93 -5.41 -23.28
C VAL A 712 37.69 -5.61 -21.96
N PHE A 713 37.43 -6.70 -21.27
CA PHE A 713 38.10 -7.07 -20.03
C PHE A 713 39.49 -7.63 -20.27
N LYS A 714 40.45 -7.18 -19.49
CA LYS A 714 41.84 -7.65 -19.53
C LYS A 714 41.96 -9.04 -18.92
N PRO A 715 42.83 -9.92 -19.46
CA PRO A 715 43.19 -11.15 -18.75
C PRO A 715 43.86 -10.83 -17.41
N LEU A 716 43.60 -11.66 -16.41
CA LEU A 716 44.13 -11.49 -15.06
C LEU A 716 45.60 -11.99 -15.01
N ASP A 717 46.47 -11.26 -14.33
CA ASP A 717 47.87 -11.68 -14.08
C ASP A 717 47.99 -12.34 -12.71
N GLN A 718 49.19 -12.85 -12.35
CA GLN A 718 49.43 -13.51 -11.08
C GLN A 718 49.23 -12.57 -9.88
N LYS A 719 49.51 -11.26 -10.04
CA LYS A 719 49.32 -10.29 -8.96
C LYS A 719 47.81 -10.07 -8.70
N ASP A 720 47.06 -9.99 -9.80
CA ASP A 720 45.60 -9.87 -9.73
C ASP A 720 44.96 -11.06 -9.04
N LEU A 721 45.39 -12.27 -9.39
CA LEU A 721 44.94 -13.53 -8.81
C LEU A 721 45.18 -13.62 -7.30
N ARG A 722 46.36 -13.13 -6.81
CA ARG A 722 46.63 -13.01 -5.38
C ARG A 722 45.64 -12.11 -4.66
N GLN A 723 45.39 -10.91 -5.20
CA GLN A 723 44.41 -9.98 -4.62
C GLN A 723 42.99 -10.59 -4.60
N ILE A 724 42.64 -11.38 -5.60
CA ILE A 724 41.36 -12.10 -5.62
C ILE A 724 41.31 -13.18 -4.53
N VAL A 725 42.41 -13.92 -4.31
CA VAL A 725 42.49 -14.90 -3.21
C VAL A 725 42.29 -14.19 -1.88
N ASP A 726 42.96 -13.07 -1.64
CA ASP A 726 42.80 -12.27 -0.43
C ASP A 726 41.33 -11.86 -0.18
N ILE A 727 40.64 -11.44 -1.23
CA ILE A 727 39.21 -11.07 -1.13
C ILE A 727 38.36 -12.28 -0.76
N LEU A 728 38.56 -13.41 -1.42
CA LEU A 728 37.80 -14.63 -1.17
C LEU A 728 38.05 -15.21 0.26
N LEU A 729 39.29 -15.14 0.73
CA LEU A 729 39.63 -15.56 2.09
C LEU A 729 39.05 -14.60 3.15
N LYS A 730 39.05 -13.29 2.90
CA LYS A 730 38.34 -12.31 3.75
C LYS A 730 36.84 -12.58 3.85
N ASP A 731 36.20 -12.95 2.73
CA ASP A 731 34.80 -13.35 2.74
C ASP A 731 34.57 -14.64 3.57
N LEU A 732 35.52 -15.58 3.51
CA LEU A 732 35.46 -16.79 4.37
C LEU A 732 35.66 -16.42 5.85
N THR A 733 36.65 -15.58 6.18
CA THR A 733 36.87 -15.09 7.55
C THR A 733 35.65 -14.42 8.14
N LYS A 734 34.93 -13.62 7.33
CA LYS A 734 33.67 -13.00 7.77
C LYS A 734 32.60 -14.03 8.13
N ARG A 735 32.43 -15.08 7.31
CA ARG A 735 31.50 -16.20 7.61
C ARG A 735 31.90 -17.01 8.85
N LEU A 736 33.20 -17.20 9.08
CA LEU A 736 33.73 -17.84 10.29
C LEU A 736 33.53 -16.94 11.52
N GLY A 737 33.66 -15.61 11.36
CA GLY A 737 33.40 -14.62 12.41
C GLY A 737 31.96 -14.65 12.92
N GLU A 738 30.97 -14.99 12.09
CA GLU A 738 29.57 -15.20 12.51
C GLU A 738 29.43 -16.41 13.47
N LYS A 739 30.40 -17.30 13.47
CA LYS A 739 30.53 -18.46 14.39
C LYS A 739 31.58 -18.24 15.51
N GLY A 740 32.01 -16.98 15.72
CA GLY A 740 33.00 -16.64 16.74
C GLY A 740 34.42 -17.07 16.43
N ILE A 741 34.76 -17.49 15.19
CA ILE A 741 36.06 -18.02 14.80
C ILE A 741 36.80 -17.01 13.95
N SER A 742 38.05 -16.73 14.29
CA SER A 742 38.91 -15.89 13.48
C SER A 742 39.81 -16.72 12.57
N MET A 743 40.25 -16.18 11.44
CA MET A 743 41.16 -16.82 10.51
C MET A 743 42.19 -15.82 9.99
N ASP A 744 43.45 -16.21 9.96
CA ASP A 744 44.49 -15.48 9.24
C ASP A 744 45.34 -16.45 8.36
N TRP A 745 46.09 -15.88 7.44
CA TRP A 745 46.86 -16.65 6.47
C TRP A 745 48.16 -15.97 6.07
N THR A 746 49.13 -16.77 5.63
CA THR A 746 50.43 -16.27 5.18
C THR A 746 50.47 -16.05 3.65
N THR A 747 51.37 -15.21 3.16
CA THR A 747 51.61 -15.02 1.72
C THR A 747 52.06 -16.30 1.00
N ALA A 748 52.65 -17.25 1.76
CA ALA A 748 53.01 -18.56 1.23
C ALA A 748 51.79 -19.44 0.98
N ALA A 749 50.74 -19.30 1.76
CA ALA A 749 49.45 -19.97 1.52
C ALA A 749 48.79 -19.43 0.26
N ASP A 750 48.82 -18.08 0.03
CA ASP A 750 48.32 -17.47 -1.19
C ASP A 750 48.99 -17.99 -2.44
N ASP A 751 50.33 -18.16 -2.41
CA ASP A 751 51.08 -18.69 -3.53
C ASP A 751 50.66 -20.11 -3.94
N ILE A 752 50.33 -20.96 -2.95
CA ILE A 752 49.83 -22.30 -3.21
C ILE A 752 48.42 -22.24 -3.83
N LEU A 753 47.53 -21.44 -3.26
CA LEU A 753 46.17 -21.29 -3.75
C LEU A 753 46.14 -20.74 -5.17
N VAL A 754 46.97 -19.74 -5.46
CA VAL A 754 47.14 -19.18 -6.82
C VAL A 754 47.68 -20.25 -7.76
N LYS A 755 48.69 -21.01 -7.37
CA LYS A 755 49.31 -22.04 -8.21
C LYS A 755 48.33 -23.20 -8.55
N GLU A 756 47.60 -23.68 -7.56
CA GLU A 756 46.62 -24.77 -7.76
C GLU A 756 45.31 -24.27 -8.43
N GLY A 757 44.95 -23.03 -8.19
CA GLY A 757 43.77 -22.39 -8.74
C GLY A 757 43.96 -21.61 -10.03
N THR A 758 45.17 -21.58 -10.61
CA THR A 758 45.41 -20.85 -11.88
C THR A 758 45.27 -21.75 -13.10
N ASP A 759 44.30 -21.40 -13.92
CA ASP A 759 44.19 -21.86 -15.30
C ASP A 759 43.98 -20.63 -16.18
N PHE A 760 44.97 -20.27 -16.96
CA PHE A 760 44.92 -19.08 -17.85
C PHE A 760 43.76 -19.13 -18.86
N ALA A 761 43.16 -20.29 -19.12
CA ALA A 761 42.03 -20.43 -20.00
C ALA A 761 40.69 -20.08 -19.30
N TYR A 762 40.61 -20.26 -17.98
CA TYR A 762 39.36 -20.13 -17.17
C TYR A 762 39.43 -19.02 -16.12
N GLY A 763 40.51 -18.22 -16.09
CA GLY A 763 40.69 -17.06 -15.21
C GLY A 763 40.60 -17.41 -13.72
N ALA A 764 39.86 -16.63 -12.94
CA ALA A 764 39.70 -16.83 -11.51
C ALA A 764 38.65 -17.90 -11.10
N ARG A 765 37.90 -18.52 -12.02
CA ARG A 765 36.90 -19.56 -11.68
C ARG A 765 37.48 -20.79 -10.94
N PRO A 766 38.66 -21.31 -11.32
CA PRO A 766 39.29 -22.42 -10.60
C PRO A 766 39.74 -22.06 -9.18
N LEU A 767 40.08 -20.79 -8.90
CA LEU A 767 40.50 -20.33 -7.57
C LEU A 767 39.45 -20.61 -6.50
N LYS A 768 38.20 -20.36 -6.80
CA LYS A 768 37.09 -20.61 -5.85
C LYS A 768 37.00 -22.10 -5.48
N ARG A 769 37.20 -22.98 -6.46
CA ARG A 769 37.25 -24.46 -6.21
C ARG A 769 38.49 -24.87 -5.44
N ALA A 770 39.65 -24.24 -5.73
CA ALA A 770 40.89 -24.51 -4.99
C ALA A 770 40.72 -24.08 -3.51
N ILE A 771 40.17 -22.92 -3.22
CA ILE A 771 39.90 -22.46 -1.86
C ILE A 771 38.91 -23.40 -1.17
N GLN A 772 37.85 -23.80 -1.83
CA GLN A 772 36.89 -24.74 -1.29
C GLN A 772 37.58 -26.04 -0.88
N LYS A 773 38.34 -26.68 -1.80
CA LYS A 773 38.97 -27.97 -1.57
C LYS A 773 40.14 -27.92 -0.58
N LEU A 774 40.93 -26.84 -0.61
CA LEU A 774 42.19 -26.74 0.15
C LEU A 774 42.01 -25.98 1.46
N VAL A 775 40.96 -25.20 1.65
CA VAL A 775 40.75 -24.39 2.87
C VAL A 775 39.41 -24.70 3.50
N GLU A 776 38.26 -24.57 2.76
CA GLU A 776 36.93 -24.74 3.36
C GLU A 776 36.68 -26.18 3.83
N ASP A 777 37.04 -27.20 3.01
CA ASP A 777 36.82 -28.58 3.36
C ASP A 777 37.63 -28.99 4.61
N PRO A 778 38.97 -28.71 4.71
CA PRO A 778 39.73 -29.03 5.94
C PRO A 778 39.22 -28.28 7.18
N ILE A 779 38.88 -27.00 7.07
CA ILE A 779 38.30 -26.23 8.18
C ILE A 779 36.97 -26.83 8.62
N SER A 780 36.13 -27.27 7.67
CA SER A 780 34.86 -27.93 7.99
C SER A 780 35.08 -29.25 8.76
N GLU A 781 36.10 -30.07 8.40
CA GLU A 781 36.47 -31.28 9.14
C GLU A 781 36.95 -30.95 10.54
N MET A 782 37.76 -29.90 10.73
CA MET A 782 38.24 -29.45 12.05
C MET A 782 37.08 -28.92 12.93
N LEU A 783 36.09 -28.28 12.34
CA LEU A 783 34.89 -27.82 13.05
C LEU A 783 34.01 -29.00 13.50
N LEU A 784 33.86 -30.04 12.66
CA LEU A 784 33.04 -31.21 12.94
C LEU A 784 33.73 -32.17 13.92
N SER A 785 35.07 -32.27 13.90
CA SER A 785 35.87 -33.07 14.87
C SER A 785 35.95 -32.42 16.25
N GLY A 786 35.61 -31.12 16.36
CA GLY A 786 35.72 -30.35 17.60
C GLY A 786 37.12 -29.84 17.92
N ASP A 787 38.05 -29.90 16.96
CA ASP A 787 39.42 -29.39 17.09
C ASP A 787 39.45 -27.86 17.08
N VAL A 788 38.41 -27.20 16.51
CA VAL A 788 38.16 -25.75 16.52
C VAL A 788 36.88 -25.44 17.25
N LYS A 789 36.95 -24.55 18.23
CA LYS A 789 35.83 -24.12 19.06
C LYS A 789 35.62 -22.59 18.89
N ASP A 790 34.46 -22.14 19.36
CA ASP A 790 34.15 -20.74 19.46
C ASP A 790 35.22 -19.99 20.26
N GLY A 791 35.74 -18.88 19.70
CA GLY A 791 36.84 -18.09 20.24
C GLY A 791 38.24 -18.46 19.73
N ASN A 792 38.41 -19.56 18.97
CA ASN A 792 39.73 -19.93 18.41
C ASN A 792 40.09 -19.13 17.16
N THR A 793 41.39 -18.95 16.94
CA THR A 793 41.97 -18.41 15.69
C THR A 793 42.62 -19.53 14.89
N ILE A 794 42.27 -19.64 13.60
CA ILE A 794 42.85 -20.61 12.67
C ILE A 794 43.94 -19.90 11.87
N HIS A 795 45.16 -20.37 11.98
CA HIS A 795 46.31 -19.90 11.17
C HIS A 795 46.56 -20.83 10.00
N VAL A 796 46.48 -20.32 8.79
CA VAL A 796 46.74 -21.06 7.55
C VAL A 796 48.10 -20.72 7.02
N ASP A 797 48.99 -21.70 7.05
CA ASP A 797 50.39 -21.55 6.58
C ASP A 797 50.78 -22.63 5.58
N SER A 798 51.95 -22.58 5.02
CA SER A 798 52.49 -23.49 4.04
C SER A 798 53.68 -24.26 4.56
N LEU A 799 53.61 -25.58 4.54
CA LEU A 799 54.78 -26.45 4.72
C LEU A 799 55.37 -26.79 3.34
N ASP A 800 56.68 -26.51 3.16
CA ASP A 800 57.42 -26.83 1.94
C ASP A 800 56.87 -26.30 0.62
N LYS A 801 56.09 -25.18 0.63
CA LYS A 801 55.46 -24.60 -0.55
C LYS A 801 54.62 -25.59 -1.39
N LYS A 802 54.11 -26.66 -0.78
CA LYS A 802 53.36 -27.71 -1.47
C LYS A 802 52.02 -28.05 -0.80
N LYS A 803 51.90 -27.88 0.54
CA LYS A 803 50.69 -28.21 1.29
C LYS A 803 50.35 -27.10 2.29
N LEU A 804 49.06 -26.83 2.44
CA LEU A 804 48.54 -25.97 3.48
C LEU A 804 48.53 -26.71 4.81
N VAL A 805 48.88 -26.04 5.89
CA VAL A 805 48.84 -26.52 7.26
C VAL A 805 47.98 -25.56 8.08
N PHE A 806 47.15 -26.15 8.92
CA PHE A 806 46.24 -25.42 9.77
C PHE A 806 46.64 -25.61 11.23
N THR A 807 46.83 -24.48 11.92
CA THR A 807 47.11 -24.49 13.36
C THR A 807 46.09 -23.65 14.07
N THR A 808 45.68 -24.05 15.27
CA THR A 808 44.63 -23.36 16.05
C THR A 808 45.24 -22.82 17.32
N GLU A 809 44.98 -21.55 17.61
CA GLU A 809 45.25 -20.88 18.88
C GLU A 809 43.96 -20.50 19.60
#